data_acd52126ff8925c2887a99db69c279b8
#
_entry.id   acd52126ff8925c2887a99db69c279b8
#
_cell.length_a   1.000
_cell.length_b   1.000
_cell.length_c   1.000
_cell.angle_alpha   90.00
_cell.angle_beta   90.00
_cell.angle_gamma   90.00
#
_symmetry.space_group_name_H-M   'P 1'
#
loop_
_entity.id
_entity.type
_entity.pdbx_description
1 polymer ?
#
loop_
_entity_poly.entity_id
_entity_poly.type
_entity_poly.pdbx_seq_one_letter_code
_entity_poly.pdbx_strand_id
1 'polypeptide(L)'
;MRLRNEIRANQFLNVFGVGAMMDVDQQSIMVCSPDAWKTAGGKYPLGNKYQNLPVIKEDALLARIRSLGDYTAVESLRKLPEVKGKKEEEHNRDEVAQIAAIRFPEWLYCPRCHKFNPIRKWSAEWIKDLNKDDQLRTETRNQLIERFERTPFCNHCRPKGKSRGMPKLIPISIVEACPHGHISDFPWREWCGCKSKDHELEFQSKGSDLGRQYVICEECNCRRSLAGIFEQDALKNLNIACGGLKPWVGKTADGCFCHDTCHAIPRGIQRNSTNVYFAHGISGLTLPMQDEIDCGIVAKEKRFSAIKEDYDTTHQIDENDFNKLVKSTAEKGLSEKRTRAALERLLLIDINPADDEMRQIRNEFLALRDGMSVADIYFEVHKHKVNGGWFECVNKVDRVREVSVPTHFTRLYASAADASNKTDKEGSPITVRKQLIASKDATWLPACESFGEGVFVSVSAEHLNGWYENNQKAFSGEYSSLVQSVRDDADGPHQPQERVLFTVLHTLCHCLMTRMAISSGYSLTALKEKIYCSTGDDKNAPFYGFLIYTVSADKCGTLGGLARFGEVDEFKSVLGQALTYAEHCSADPLCAEHPSGIASRASCFACTFLPETSCSHFNRWLDRLFVRNTPSEKRGWEGAFNGEVDDRIVKLTNIEVGEVQVTASLDLLDRDRLCHDDWLSQINDEHPGVGFVEELNENVEIFRQKEMPYDLVEVTFNDGSKGMCDYVWNDSKVAIFSDDNFNCYDKLSKCVGWKCVLLSAPNISATDFVAMILGGN
;
A
#
# COMPACT_ATOMS: atom_id res chain seq x y z
N MET A 1 -10.81 23.15 12.17
CA MET A 1 -11.07 21.98 13.04
C MET A 1 -9.80 21.14 13.09
N ARG A 2 -9.29 20.80 14.27
CA ARG A 2 -8.09 19.96 14.39
C ARG A 2 -8.53 18.62 14.99
N LEU A 3 -8.73 17.64 14.11
CA LEU A 3 -8.96 16.26 14.52
C LEU A 3 -7.59 15.59 14.63
N ARG A 4 -7.32 14.94 15.74
CA ARG A 4 -6.10 14.15 15.95
C ARG A 4 -6.44 12.69 15.73
N ASN A 5 -6.43 12.28 14.49
CA ASN A 5 -6.45 10.86 14.14
C ASN A 5 -5.21 10.58 13.29
N GLU A 6 -4.52 9.54 13.64
CA GLU A 6 -3.42 9.01 12.87
C GLU A 6 -3.99 8.15 11.75
N ILE A 7 -3.78 8.58 10.51
CA ILE A 7 -4.00 7.73 9.33
C ILE A 7 -2.66 7.04 9.06
N ARG A 8 -2.66 5.72 9.09
CA ARG A 8 -1.48 4.95 8.70
C ARG A 8 -1.21 5.16 7.21
N ALA A 9 0.07 5.18 6.81
CA ALA A 9 0.47 5.39 5.43
C ALA A 9 -0.26 4.45 4.45
N ASN A 10 -0.40 3.18 4.82
CA ASN A 10 -1.11 2.18 4.03
C ASN A 10 -2.62 2.45 3.90
N GLN A 11 -3.24 3.03 4.91
CA GLN A 11 -4.66 3.45 4.84
C GLN A 11 -4.85 4.64 3.90
N PHE A 12 -3.89 5.57 3.87
CA PHE A 12 -3.91 6.69 2.94
C PHE A 12 -3.80 6.24 1.48
N LEU A 13 -3.01 5.20 1.22
CA LEU A 13 -2.87 4.65 -0.13
C LEU A 13 -4.15 3.99 -0.64
N ASN A 14 -4.92 3.34 0.23
CA ASN A 14 -6.00 2.44 -0.18
C ASN A 14 -7.39 2.98 0.18
N VAL A 15 -7.67 3.19 1.46
CA VAL A 15 -9.05 3.40 1.95
C VAL A 15 -9.35 4.86 2.26
N PHE A 16 -8.37 5.60 2.76
CA PHE A 16 -8.51 6.98 3.24
C PHE A 16 -7.62 7.95 2.48
N GLY A 17 -7.43 7.71 1.18
CA GLY A 17 -6.70 8.60 0.28
C GLY A 17 -7.47 9.87 -0.07
N VAL A 18 -6.87 10.65 -0.96
CA VAL A 18 -7.49 11.88 -1.48
C VAL A 18 -8.86 11.59 -2.10
N GLY A 19 -9.88 12.31 -1.65
CA GLY A 19 -11.25 12.11 -2.11
C GLY A 19 -12.04 11.03 -1.36
N ALA A 20 -11.38 10.25 -0.49
CA ALA A 20 -12.06 9.28 0.35
C ALA A 20 -12.78 9.96 1.52
N MET A 21 -13.90 9.37 1.94
CA MET A 21 -14.64 9.79 3.13
C MET A 21 -14.29 8.90 4.32
N MET A 22 -14.20 9.50 5.49
CA MET A 22 -13.97 8.77 6.74
C MET A 22 -14.74 9.40 7.90
N ASP A 23 -15.08 8.58 8.88
CA ASP A 23 -15.73 9.02 10.10
C ASP A 23 -14.69 9.26 11.21
N VAL A 24 -14.69 10.48 11.77
CA VAL A 24 -13.82 10.90 12.86
C VAL A 24 -14.66 11.63 13.90
N ASP A 25 -14.63 11.18 15.15
CA ASP A 25 -15.35 11.80 16.27
C ASP A 25 -16.85 12.07 15.96
N GLN A 26 -17.51 11.12 15.32
CA GLN A 26 -18.92 11.23 14.88
C GLN A 26 -19.17 12.30 13.81
N GLN A 27 -18.12 12.74 13.13
CA GLN A 27 -18.20 13.61 11.96
C GLN A 27 -17.74 12.84 10.74
N SER A 28 -18.28 13.18 9.58
CA SER A 28 -17.80 12.69 8.30
C SER A 28 -16.91 13.74 7.66
N ILE A 29 -15.73 13.34 7.23
CA ILE A 29 -14.75 14.19 6.55
C ILE A 29 -14.31 13.55 5.25
N MET A 30 -13.84 14.37 4.32
CA MET A 30 -13.20 13.95 3.08
C MET A 30 -11.77 14.46 3.05
N VAL A 31 -10.83 13.59 2.70
CA VAL A 31 -9.41 13.92 2.60
C VAL A 31 -9.17 14.77 1.35
N CYS A 32 -8.47 15.88 1.53
CA CYS A 32 -8.19 16.82 0.44
C CYS A 32 -6.93 16.47 -0.35
N SER A 33 -6.88 16.98 -1.58
CA SER A 33 -5.69 16.98 -2.45
C SER A 33 -4.48 17.62 -1.73
N PRO A 34 -3.24 17.18 -2.03
CA PRO A 34 -2.01 17.82 -1.56
C PRO A 34 -1.96 19.33 -1.82
N ASP A 35 -2.58 19.80 -2.90
CA ASP A 35 -2.68 21.23 -3.23
C ASP A 35 -3.44 22.04 -2.17
N ALA A 36 -4.34 21.41 -1.44
CA ALA A 36 -5.12 22.01 -0.36
C ALA A 36 -4.50 21.81 1.03
N TRP A 37 -3.39 21.08 1.16
CA TRP A 37 -2.76 20.83 2.46
C TRP A 37 -2.22 22.10 3.07
N LYS A 38 -2.16 22.15 4.39
CA LYS A 38 -1.80 23.32 5.16
C LYS A 38 -0.74 23.01 6.20
N THR A 39 -0.09 24.05 6.69
CA THR A 39 0.74 23.96 7.90
C THR A 39 -0.12 23.78 9.16
N ALA A 40 0.46 23.28 10.23
CA ALA A 40 -0.24 23.02 11.50
C ALA A 40 -0.90 24.27 12.10
N GLY A 41 -0.38 25.47 11.80
CA GLY A 41 -0.99 26.75 12.14
C GLY A 41 -2.28 27.06 11.38
N GLY A 42 -2.56 26.32 10.30
CA GLY A 42 -3.79 26.47 9.48
C GLY A 42 -3.91 27.78 8.70
N LYS A 43 -2.93 28.66 8.85
CA LYS A 43 -2.99 30.05 8.32
C LYS A 43 -2.57 30.15 6.85
N TYR A 44 -1.69 29.26 6.41
CA TYR A 44 -1.12 29.28 5.07
C TYR A 44 -1.28 27.92 4.37
N PRO A 45 -1.52 27.89 3.05
CA PRO A 45 -1.38 26.67 2.28
C PRO A 45 0.06 26.17 2.39
N LEU A 46 0.27 24.86 2.20
CA LEU A 46 1.59 24.24 2.32
C LEU A 46 2.61 24.89 1.38
N GLY A 47 2.18 25.25 0.16
CA GLY A 47 3.03 25.91 -0.82
C GLY A 47 4.38 25.22 -0.95
N ASN A 48 5.49 25.96 -1.04
CA ASN A 48 6.84 25.40 -1.13
C ASN A 48 7.34 24.71 0.17
N LYS A 49 6.58 24.76 1.28
CA LYS A 49 6.96 24.09 2.54
C LYS A 49 6.84 22.55 2.45
N TYR A 50 6.29 21.99 1.38
CA TYR A 50 6.38 20.55 1.11
C TYR A 50 7.84 20.06 1.05
N GLN A 51 8.79 20.98 0.76
CA GLN A 51 10.22 20.66 0.74
C GLN A 51 10.73 20.17 2.09
N ASN A 52 10.06 20.49 3.19
CA ASN A 52 10.37 19.97 4.53
C ASN A 52 9.94 18.52 4.75
N LEU A 53 9.10 17.95 3.86
CA LEU A 53 8.76 16.54 3.91
C LEU A 53 9.93 15.69 3.39
N PRO A 54 10.28 14.58 4.06
CA PRO A 54 11.37 13.71 3.63
C PRO A 54 11.16 13.20 2.21
N VAL A 55 12.22 13.22 1.41
CA VAL A 55 12.21 12.68 0.04
C VAL A 55 12.36 11.18 0.08
N ILE A 56 11.55 10.49 -0.72
CA ILE A 56 11.70 9.07 -1.02
C ILE A 56 12.42 8.98 -2.36
N LYS A 57 13.60 8.35 -2.35
CA LYS A 57 14.40 8.15 -3.55
C LYS A 57 13.94 6.85 -4.23
N GLU A 58 13.31 6.98 -5.37
CA GLU A 58 12.89 5.91 -6.28
C GLU A 58 12.80 6.48 -7.70
N ASP A 59 13.95 6.59 -8.34
CA ASP A 59 14.06 7.28 -9.63
C ASP A 59 13.32 6.52 -10.75
N ALA A 60 13.32 5.19 -10.71
CA ALA A 60 12.59 4.37 -11.67
C ALA A 60 11.06 4.57 -11.57
N LEU A 61 10.54 4.57 -10.34
CA LEU A 61 9.11 4.82 -10.11
C LEU A 61 8.72 6.25 -10.50
N LEU A 62 9.57 7.22 -10.21
CA LEU A 62 9.38 8.61 -10.59
C LEU A 62 9.35 8.79 -12.13
N ALA A 63 10.26 8.14 -12.84
CA ALA A 63 10.28 8.14 -14.31
C ALA A 63 8.99 7.53 -14.88
N ARG A 64 8.54 6.40 -14.33
CA ARG A 64 7.29 5.75 -14.71
C ARG A 64 6.06 6.65 -14.49
N ILE A 65 5.98 7.36 -13.37
CA ILE A 65 4.88 8.30 -13.09
C ILE A 65 4.83 9.41 -14.15
N ARG A 66 5.99 9.95 -14.52
CA ARG A 66 6.08 10.99 -15.56
C ARG A 66 5.65 10.48 -16.94
N SER A 67 6.04 9.24 -17.28
CA SER A 67 5.74 8.64 -18.59
C SER A 67 4.25 8.40 -18.81
N LEU A 68 3.44 8.25 -17.77
CA LEU A 68 1.99 8.11 -17.87
C LEU A 68 1.25 9.38 -18.31
N GLY A 69 1.92 10.53 -18.35
CA GLY A 69 1.40 11.77 -18.90
C GLY A 69 0.48 12.58 -17.98
N ASP A 70 0.01 12.01 -16.86
CA ASP A 70 -0.84 12.74 -15.91
C ASP A 70 -0.06 13.68 -14.98
N TYR A 71 1.22 13.35 -14.70
CA TYR A 71 2.09 14.01 -13.73
C TYR A 71 3.50 14.27 -14.30
N THR A 72 3.59 14.86 -15.47
CA THR A 72 4.87 15.09 -16.17
C THR A 72 5.80 16.06 -15.43
N ALA A 73 5.25 16.96 -14.61
CA ALA A 73 5.99 17.98 -13.86
C ALA A 73 6.52 17.47 -12.50
N VAL A 74 6.20 16.25 -12.07
CA VAL A 74 6.61 15.74 -10.76
C VAL A 74 8.12 15.54 -10.70
N GLU A 75 8.77 16.20 -9.74
CA GLU A 75 10.22 16.19 -9.52
C GLU A 75 10.62 15.30 -8.34
N SER A 76 9.72 15.08 -7.38
CA SER A 76 10.04 14.33 -6.16
C SER A 76 8.85 13.57 -5.59
N LEU A 77 9.16 12.42 -4.99
CA LEU A 77 8.24 11.67 -4.13
C LEU A 77 8.55 12.00 -2.68
N ARG A 78 7.53 12.23 -1.85
CA ARG A 78 7.71 12.67 -0.48
C ARG A 78 6.86 11.89 0.49
N LYS A 79 7.42 11.63 1.68
CA LYS A 79 6.69 10.95 2.76
C LYS A 79 5.47 11.76 3.18
N LEU A 80 4.45 11.06 3.67
CA LEU A 80 3.30 11.70 4.29
C LEU A 80 3.72 12.49 5.53
N PRO A 81 2.99 13.57 5.86
CA PRO A 81 3.21 14.30 7.10
C PRO A 81 3.07 13.37 8.32
N GLU A 82 4.08 13.33 9.17
CA GLU A 82 4.05 12.56 10.41
C GLU A 82 3.36 13.36 11.54
N VAL A 83 2.70 12.64 12.44
CA VAL A 83 2.12 13.23 13.65
C VAL A 83 3.23 13.53 14.63
N LYS A 84 3.53 14.80 14.82
CA LYS A 84 4.52 15.24 15.80
C LYS A 84 3.92 15.43 17.19
N GLY A 85 4.76 15.28 18.23
CA GLY A 85 4.34 15.46 19.60
C GLY A 85 3.81 16.88 19.89
N LYS A 86 2.89 17.03 20.86
CA LYS A 86 2.24 18.32 21.19
C LYS A 86 3.22 19.48 21.38
N LYS A 87 4.35 19.24 22.03
CA LYS A 87 5.38 20.28 22.32
C LYS A 87 6.09 20.76 21.06
N GLU A 88 6.40 19.84 20.15
CA GLU A 88 7.08 20.14 18.88
C GLU A 88 6.15 20.89 17.93
N GLU A 89 4.87 20.53 17.88
CA GLU A 89 3.85 21.24 17.12
C GLU A 89 3.58 22.66 17.64
N GLU A 90 3.69 22.90 18.92
CA GLU A 90 3.48 24.24 19.51
C GLU A 90 4.60 25.21 19.20
N HIS A 91 5.84 24.73 19.03
CA HIS A 91 7.00 25.56 18.72
C HIS A 91 7.13 25.86 17.20
N ASN A 92 6.75 24.93 16.32
CA ASN A 92 6.96 25.03 14.87
C ASN A 92 5.66 24.92 14.05
N ARG A 93 4.57 25.52 14.53
CA ARG A 93 3.23 25.40 13.91
C ARG A 93 3.18 25.77 12.42
N ASP A 94 3.98 26.73 11.99
CA ASP A 94 3.96 27.24 10.62
C ASP A 94 4.84 26.42 9.66
N GLU A 95 5.60 25.45 10.18
CA GLU A 95 6.50 24.60 9.37
C GLU A 95 6.04 23.13 9.27
N VAL A 96 5.23 22.67 10.22
CA VAL A 96 4.74 21.28 10.24
C VAL A 96 3.60 21.12 9.23
N ALA A 97 3.83 20.32 8.20
CA ALA A 97 2.80 19.97 7.23
C ALA A 97 1.69 19.10 7.85
N GLN A 98 0.46 19.29 7.42
CA GLN A 98 -0.70 18.49 7.82
C GLN A 98 -1.57 18.13 6.63
N ILE A 99 -2.08 16.91 6.63
CA ILE A 99 -3.10 16.47 5.66
C ILE A 99 -4.39 17.26 5.93
N ALA A 100 -4.86 18.00 4.93
CA ALA A 100 -6.11 18.72 5.04
C ALA A 100 -7.30 17.79 4.76
N ALA A 101 -8.38 18.03 5.49
CA ALA A 101 -9.66 17.39 5.24
C ALA A 101 -10.79 18.41 5.40
N ILE A 102 -11.87 18.18 4.70
CA ILE A 102 -13.09 19.00 4.77
C ILE A 102 -14.23 18.18 5.34
N ARG A 103 -15.23 18.84 5.92
CA ARG A 103 -16.47 18.17 6.30
C ARG A 103 -17.27 17.89 5.05
N PHE A 104 -17.63 16.62 4.86
CA PHE A 104 -18.48 16.16 3.78
C PHE A 104 -19.14 14.82 4.20
N PRO A 105 -20.44 14.61 3.96
CA PRO A 105 -21.42 15.53 3.36
C PRO A 105 -21.73 16.75 4.25
N GLU A 106 -22.28 17.81 3.63
CA GLU A 106 -22.65 19.06 4.35
C GLU A 106 -24.01 18.95 5.06
N TRP A 107 -24.88 18.01 4.68
CA TRP A 107 -26.20 17.84 5.26
C TRP A 107 -26.16 17.03 6.56
N LEU A 108 -26.75 17.63 7.62
CA LEU A 108 -26.78 17.08 8.96
C LEU A 108 -28.21 17.11 9.51
N TYR A 109 -28.58 16.13 10.30
CA TYR A 109 -29.86 16.11 10.99
C TYR A 109 -29.72 16.04 12.51
N CYS A 110 -30.71 16.54 13.22
CA CYS A 110 -30.82 16.43 14.65
C CYS A 110 -31.60 15.16 15.03
N PRO A 111 -31.05 14.25 15.86
CA PRO A 111 -31.73 13.02 16.24
C PRO A 111 -32.93 13.26 17.17
N ARG A 112 -33.10 14.49 17.73
CA ARG A 112 -34.20 14.83 18.69
C ARG A 112 -35.33 15.58 18.03
N CYS A 113 -35.05 16.64 17.26
CA CYS A 113 -36.12 17.44 16.61
C CYS A 113 -36.22 17.15 15.11
N HIS A 114 -35.43 16.24 14.60
CA HIS A 114 -35.47 15.80 13.20
C HIS A 114 -35.17 16.85 12.15
N LYS A 115 -34.92 18.12 12.51
CA LYS A 115 -34.50 19.16 11.57
C LYS A 115 -33.30 18.72 10.77
N PHE A 116 -33.33 18.95 9.46
CA PHE A 116 -32.40 18.45 8.49
C PHE A 116 -31.98 19.59 7.55
N ASN A 117 -30.74 20.08 7.71
CA ASN A 117 -30.22 21.22 6.99
C ASN A 117 -28.72 21.06 6.66
N PRO A 118 -28.21 21.79 5.66
CA PRO A 118 -26.75 21.86 5.44
C PRO A 118 -26.05 22.60 6.58
N ILE A 119 -24.81 22.22 6.86
CA ILE A 119 -23.99 22.79 7.95
C ILE A 119 -23.95 24.33 7.93
N ARG A 120 -23.96 24.94 6.74
CA ARG A 120 -23.93 26.40 6.59
C ARG A 120 -25.17 27.07 7.23
N LYS A 121 -26.34 26.44 7.09
CA LYS A 121 -27.59 26.94 7.70
C LYS A 121 -27.52 26.80 9.22
N TRP A 122 -27.11 25.63 9.73
CA TRP A 122 -26.89 25.39 11.16
C TRP A 122 -25.90 26.39 11.78
N SER A 123 -24.78 26.66 11.10
CA SER A 123 -23.76 27.62 11.54
C SER A 123 -24.30 29.06 11.57
N ALA A 124 -24.99 29.46 10.51
CA ALA A 124 -25.57 30.80 10.42
C ALA A 124 -26.60 31.06 11.54
N GLU A 125 -27.46 30.08 11.83
CA GLU A 125 -28.44 30.16 12.93
C GLU A 125 -27.74 30.24 14.29
N TRP A 126 -26.71 29.45 14.52
CA TRP A 126 -25.92 29.49 15.74
C TRP A 126 -25.23 30.85 15.94
N ILE A 127 -24.59 31.38 14.91
CA ILE A 127 -23.95 32.71 14.95
C ILE A 127 -25.00 33.80 15.21
N LYS A 128 -26.18 33.71 14.57
CA LYS A 128 -27.28 34.63 14.81
C LYS A 128 -27.76 34.62 16.26
N ASP A 129 -27.84 33.44 16.87
CA ASP A 129 -28.24 33.30 18.27
C ASP A 129 -27.17 33.83 19.23
N LEU A 130 -25.87 33.62 18.94
CA LEU A 130 -24.78 34.19 19.72
C LEU A 130 -24.72 35.73 19.61
N ASN A 131 -25.10 36.30 18.48
CA ASN A 131 -25.12 37.75 18.26
C ASN A 131 -26.30 38.48 18.93
N LYS A 132 -27.32 37.74 19.40
CA LYS A 132 -28.42 38.31 20.22
C LYS A 132 -28.01 38.58 21.67
N ASP A 133 -26.88 38.01 22.11
CA ASP A 133 -26.36 38.17 23.47
C ASP A 133 -25.27 39.24 23.48
N ASP A 134 -25.69 40.49 23.73
CA ASP A 134 -24.81 41.66 23.74
C ASP A 134 -23.82 41.65 24.91
N GLN A 135 -24.05 40.82 25.94
CA GLN A 135 -23.15 40.69 27.09
C GLN A 135 -22.04 39.68 26.84
N LEU A 136 -22.09 38.93 25.74
CA LEU A 136 -21.10 37.89 25.43
C LEU A 136 -19.80 38.52 24.93
N ARG A 137 -18.70 38.31 25.66
CA ARG A 137 -17.37 38.80 25.24
C ARG A 137 -16.97 38.16 23.90
N THR A 138 -16.30 38.96 23.05
CA THR A 138 -15.85 38.54 21.72
C THR A 138 -15.03 37.24 21.75
N GLU A 139 -14.11 37.11 22.71
CA GLU A 139 -13.28 35.89 22.90
C GLU A 139 -14.15 34.65 23.19
N THR A 140 -15.13 34.78 24.10
CA THR A 140 -16.06 33.67 24.42
C THR A 140 -16.93 33.30 23.22
N ARG A 141 -17.37 34.31 22.44
CA ARG A 141 -18.14 34.10 21.21
C ARG A 141 -17.33 33.30 20.18
N ASN A 142 -16.08 33.66 19.96
CA ASN A 142 -15.18 32.96 19.04
C ASN A 142 -14.92 31.51 19.49
N GLN A 143 -14.73 31.29 20.80
CA GLN A 143 -14.58 29.92 21.35
C GLN A 143 -15.85 29.08 21.14
N LEU A 144 -17.04 29.64 21.25
CA LEU A 144 -18.31 28.95 21.01
C LEU A 144 -18.53 28.62 19.53
N ILE A 145 -18.12 29.50 18.63
CA ILE A 145 -18.13 29.25 17.19
C ILE A 145 -17.15 28.12 16.86
N GLU A 146 -15.92 28.19 17.35
CA GLU A 146 -14.91 27.13 17.14
C GLU A 146 -15.36 25.79 17.68
N ARG A 147 -16.04 25.77 18.84
CA ARG A 147 -16.62 24.55 19.42
C ARG A 147 -17.70 23.95 18.49
N PHE A 148 -18.57 24.80 17.94
CA PHE A 148 -19.61 24.38 16.96
C PHE A 148 -18.95 23.81 15.71
N GLU A 149 -17.93 24.49 15.19
CA GLU A 149 -17.19 24.00 14.03
C GLU A 149 -16.51 22.66 14.27
N ARG A 150 -16.04 22.40 15.50
CA ARG A 150 -15.48 21.09 15.87
C ARG A 150 -16.55 20.01 15.92
N THR A 151 -17.63 20.28 16.64
CA THR A 151 -18.68 19.30 16.88
C THR A 151 -20.03 20.01 16.76
N PRO A 152 -20.65 20.00 15.57
CA PRO A 152 -21.94 20.64 15.37
C PRO A 152 -23.03 20.05 16.28
N PHE A 153 -23.86 20.90 16.81
CA PHE A 153 -24.96 20.54 17.69
C PHE A 153 -26.22 21.32 17.34
N CYS A 154 -27.36 20.79 17.74
CA CYS A 154 -28.66 21.43 17.50
C CYS A 154 -28.94 22.53 18.54
N ASN A 155 -29.03 23.79 18.12
CA ASN A 155 -29.40 24.92 18.98
C ASN A 155 -30.90 24.95 19.31
N HIS A 156 -31.78 24.41 18.46
CA HIS A 156 -33.20 24.33 18.70
C HIS A 156 -33.58 23.43 19.87
N CYS A 157 -32.76 22.39 20.15
CA CYS A 157 -32.96 21.46 21.26
C CYS A 157 -32.25 21.87 22.54
N ARG A 158 -31.94 23.15 22.71
CA ARG A 158 -31.23 23.67 23.89
C ARG A 158 -32.12 23.51 25.13
N PRO A 159 -31.66 22.82 26.19
CA PRO A 159 -32.35 22.79 27.45
C PRO A 159 -32.39 24.21 28.05
N LYS A 160 -33.53 24.67 28.57
CA LYS A 160 -33.66 25.99 29.17
C LYS A 160 -32.61 26.16 30.27
N GLY A 161 -31.71 27.14 30.08
CA GLY A 161 -30.72 27.56 31.07
C GLY A 161 -29.42 26.77 31.16
N LYS A 162 -29.15 25.81 30.26
CA LYS A 162 -27.88 25.03 30.31
C LYS A 162 -27.25 24.88 28.93
N SER A 163 -25.93 25.15 28.84
CA SER A 163 -25.12 24.89 27.64
C SER A 163 -24.73 23.41 27.47
N ARG A 164 -24.94 22.57 28.46
CA ARG A 164 -24.69 21.12 28.45
C ARG A 164 -25.96 20.37 28.03
N GLY A 165 -25.83 19.45 27.06
CA GLY A 165 -26.90 18.54 26.66
C GLY A 165 -27.59 18.86 25.32
N MET A 166 -27.03 19.75 24.49
CA MET A 166 -27.48 19.90 23.10
C MET A 166 -27.10 18.65 22.30
N PRO A 167 -28.07 18.06 21.57
CA PRO A 167 -27.78 16.87 20.78
C PRO A 167 -26.77 17.21 19.66
N LYS A 168 -25.79 16.35 19.45
CA LYS A 168 -24.87 16.44 18.31
C LYS A 168 -25.65 16.21 17.03
N LEU A 169 -25.30 16.95 15.98
CA LEU A 169 -25.84 16.73 14.65
C LEU A 169 -25.14 15.53 14.00
N ILE A 170 -25.92 14.72 13.31
CA ILE A 170 -25.47 13.49 12.67
C ILE A 170 -25.37 13.73 11.16
N PRO A 171 -24.20 13.46 10.51
CA PRO A 171 -24.09 13.53 9.06
C PRO A 171 -24.95 12.45 8.41
N ILE A 172 -25.63 12.80 7.32
CA ILE A 172 -26.42 11.83 6.55
C ILE A 172 -25.51 10.79 5.90
N SER A 173 -26.02 9.57 5.77
CA SER A 173 -25.25 8.45 5.21
C SER A 173 -25.31 8.34 3.69
N ILE A 174 -26.14 9.15 3.03
CA ILE A 174 -26.39 9.07 1.58
C ILE A 174 -25.86 10.32 0.90
N VAL A 175 -25.14 10.09 -0.19
CA VAL A 175 -24.58 11.10 -1.10
C VAL A 175 -24.93 10.75 -2.54
N GLU A 176 -24.66 11.62 -3.49
CA GLU A 176 -24.68 11.26 -4.91
C GLU A 176 -23.29 11.22 -5.49
N ALA A 177 -23.06 10.28 -6.40
CA ALA A 177 -21.82 10.18 -7.16
C ALA A 177 -22.12 9.84 -8.62
N CYS A 178 -21.19 10.21 -9.52
CA CYS A 178 -21.30 9.89 -10.94
C CYS A 178 -20.10 9.05 -11.43
N PRO A 179 -20.23 8.35 -12.58
CA PRO A 179 -19.13 7.54 -13.15
C PRO A 179 -17.89 8.35 -13.53
N HIS A 180 -18.03 9.67 -13.67
CA HIS A 180 -16.88 10.58 -13.90
C HIS A 180 -16.13 10.93 -12.60
N GLY A 181 -16.45 10.29 -11.46
CA GLY A 181 -15.75 10.45 -10.20
C GLY A 181 -16.16 11.65 -9.35
N HIS A 182 -17.12 12.48 -9.79
CA HIS A 182 -17.66 13.57 -8.97
C HIS A 182 -18.56 13.05 -7.86
N ILE A 183 -18.67 13.84 -6.78
CA ILE A 183 -19.47 13.50 -5.61
C ILE A 183 -20.07 14.79 -5.02
N SER A 184 -21.32 14.75 -4.60
CA SER A 184 -22.03 15.84 -3.96
C SER A 184 -23.00 15.36 -2.90
N ASP A 185 -23.50 16.29 -2.08
CA ASP A 185 -24.65 15.99 -1.25
C ASP A 185 -25.81 15.53 -2.11
N PHE A 186 -26.56 14.55 -1.63
CA PHE A 186 -27.74 14.09 -2.33
C PHE A 186 -28.76 15.27 -2.44
N PRO A 187 -29.50 15.43 -3.55
CA PRO A 187 -30.41 16.56 -3.79
C PRO A 187 -31.72 16.38 -2.99
N TRP A 188 -31.62 16.58 -1.69
CA TRP A 188 -32.70 16.30 -0.73
C TRP A 188 -33.97 17.07 -0.98
N ARG A 189 -33.88 18.30 -1.48
CA ARG A 189 -35.02 19.16 -1.76
C ARG A 189 -35.78 18.67 -2.97
N GLU A 190 -35.08 18.41 -4.02
CA GLU A 190 -35.60 17.85 -5.26
C GLU A 190 -36.22 16.47 -5.02
N TRP A 191 -35.53 15.63 -4.21
CA TRP A 191 -36.06 14.33 -3.80
C TRP A 191 -37.38 14.46 -3.05
N CYS A 192 -37.44 15.34 -2.07
CA CYS A 192 -38.66 15.59 -1.30
C CYS A 192 -39.78 16.24 -2.14
N GLY A 193 -39.44 16.95 -3.21
CA GLY A 193 -40.36 17.80 -3.99
C GLY A 193 -40.58 19.17 -3.36
N CYS A 194 -39.64 19.64 -2.53
CA CYS A 194 -39.68 20.96 -1.92
C CYS A 194 -39.37 22.05 -2.94
N LYS A 195 -40.19 23.09 -2.99
CA LYS A 195 -40.10 24.14 -4.02
C LYS A 195 -39.19 25.33 -3.66
N SER A 196 -38.79 25.45 -2.40
CA SER A 196 -37.97 26.58 -1.95
C SER A 196 -36.69 26.15 -1.25
N LYS A 197 -35.60 26.89 -1.49
CA LYS A 197 -34.29 26.70 -0.80
C LYS A 197 -34.34 27.15 0.66
N ASP A 198 -35.27 28.01 1.04
CA ASP A 198 -35.36 28.60 2.37
C ASP A 198 -36.14 27.74 3.36
N HIS A 199 -36.99 26.83 2.86
CA HIS A 199 -37.76 25.95 3.71
C HIS A 199 -36.90 25.00 4.52
N GLU A 200 -37.33 24.62 5.70
CA GLU A 200 -36.69 23.61 6.51
C GLU A 200 -37.13 22.21 6.08
N LEU A 201 -36.18 21.28 6.07
CA LEU A 201 -36.47 19.86 5.90
C LEU A 201 -36.41 19.15 7.24
N GLU A 202 -37.13 18.05 7.34
CA GLU A 202 -37.02 17.08 8.43
C GLU A 202 -36.60 15.72 7.88
N PHE A 203 -35.76 15.02 8.65
CA PHE A 203 -35.39 13.64 8.39
C PHE A 203 -35.95 12.75 9.48
N GLN A 204 -36.92 11.92 9.15
CA GLN A 204 -37.56 11.01 10.09
C GLN A 204 -37.21 9.56 9.75
N SER A 205 -36.67 8.85 10.72
CA SER A 205 -36.37 7.42 10.62
C SER A 205 -37.28 6.65 11.59
N LYS A 206 -38.13 5.77 11.05
CA LYS A 206 -39.04 4.89 11.82
C LYS A 206 -38.58 3.43 11.79
N GLY A 207 -37.31 3.18 11.48
CA GLY A 207 -36.70 1.86 11.39
C GLY A 207 -35.47 1.83 10.45
N SER A 208 -34.82 0.70 10.34
CA SER A 208 -33.61 0.50 9.49
C SER A 208 -33.97 0.40 8.00
N ASP A 209 -35.18 0.06 7.65
CA ASP A 209 -35.65 -0.03 6.27
C ASP A 209 -35.79 1.37 5.63
N LEU A 210 -35.24 1.51 4.43
CA LEU A 210 -35.27 2.76 3.63
C LEU A 210 -36.72 3.20 3.33
N GLY A 211 -37.65 2.26 3.18
CA GLY A 211 -39.08 2.55 3.00
C GLY A 211 -39.73 3.23 4.21
N ARG A 212 -39.10 3.09 5.40
CA ARG A 212 -39.55 3.70 6.66
C ARG A 212 -38.77 4.95 7.06
N GLN A 213 -37.86 5.42 6.20
CA GLN A 213 -37.13 6.68 6.37
C GLN A 213 -37.70 7.71 5.40
N TYR A 214 -37.88 8.94 5.87
CA TYR A 214 -38.61 9.98 5.11
C TYR A 214 -37.87 11.31 5.19
N VAL A 215 -37.90 12.05 4.07
CA VAL A 215 -37.60 13.48 4.04
C VAL A 215 -38.92 14.23 3.90
N ILE A 216 -39.10 15.23 4.70
CA ILE A 216 -40.38 15.96 4.85
C ILE A 216 -40.09 17.46 4.76
N CYS A 217 -40.94 18.19 4.06
CA CYS A 217 -41.05 19.63 4.14
C CYS A 217 -42.47 19.99 4.58
N GLU A 218 -42.64 20.46 5.80
CA GLU A 218 -43.95 20.84 6.32
C GLU A 218 -44.58 22.02 5.57
N GLU A 219 -43.74 23.01 5.22
CA GLU A 219 -44.17 24.21 4.52
C GLU A 219 -44.71 23.93 3.10
N CYS A 220 -44.14 22.94 2.38
CA CYS A 220 -44.63 22.50 1.09
C CYS A 220 -45.69 21.37 1.22
N ASN A 221 -45.91 20.85 2.41
CA ASN A 221 -46.70 19.65 2.67
C ASN A 221 -46.24 18.44 1.78
N CYS A 222 -44.95 18.30 1.56
CA CYS A 222 -44.39 17.21 0.79
C CYS A 222 -43.62 16.24 1.68
N ARG A 223 -43.73 14.96 1.36
CA ARG A 223 -43.11 13.87 2.07
C ARG A 223 -42.69 12.76 1.10
N ARG A 224 -41.44 12.31 1.14
CA ARG A 224 -41.02 11.19 0.32
C ARG A 224 -40.16 10.22 1.12
N SER A 225 -40.38 8.91 0.94
CA SER A 225 -39.54 7.87 1.54
C SER A 225 -38.23 7.73 0.79
N LEU A 226 -37.25 7.08 1.42
CA LEU A 226 -35.99 6.76 0.80
C LEU A 226 -36.04 5.48 -0.05
N ALA A 227 -37.21 4.82 -0.16
CA ALA A 227 -37.36 3.68 -1.06
C ALA A 227 -36.97 4.05 -2.49
N GLY A 228 -36.16 3.23 -3.13
CA GLY A 228 -35.66 3.45 -4.49
C GLY A 228 -34.55 4.49 -4.64
N ILE A 229 -34.02 5.07 -3.56
CA ILE A 229 -33.01 6.14 -3.61
C ILE A 229 -31.67 5.68 -4.27
N PHE A 230 -31.38 4.37 -4.24
CA PHE A 230 -30.19 3.77 -4.85
C PHE A 230 -30.45 3.20 -6.25
N GLU A 231 -31.66 3.32 -6.76
CA GLU A 231 -31.96 2.89 -8.13
C GLU A 231 -31.17 3.72 -9.15
N GLN A 232 -30.75 3.09 -10.23
CA GLN A 232 -29.90 3.70 -11.24
C GLN A 232 -30.50 4.99 -11.82
N ASP A 233 -31.81 5.03 -11.97
CA ASP A 233 -32.55 6.12 -12.60
C ASP A 233 -33.27 7.05 -11.61
N ALA A 234 -33.06 6.85 -10.32
CA ALA A 234 -33.76 7.63 -9.29
C ALA A 234 -33.61 9.14 -9.47
N LEU A 235 -32.39 9.60 -9.79
CA LEU A 235 -32.08 11.02 -10.03
C LEU A 235 -32.36 11.44 -11.49
N LYS A 236 -32.23 10.54 -12.47
CA LYS A 236 -32.64 10.80 -13.86
C LYS A 236 -34.12 11.13 -13.96
N ASN A 237 -34.97 10.39 -13.23
CA ASN A 237 -36.41 10.62 -13.18
C ASN A 237 -36.79 11.98 -12.57
N LEU A 238 -35.86 12.63 -11.87
CA LEU A 238 -35.99 13.99 -11.34
C LEU A 238 -35.33 15.05 -12.22
N ASN A 239 -34.83 14.67 -13.40
CA ASN A 239 -34.03 15.54 -14.31
C ASN A 239 -32.79 16.14 -13.64
N ILE A 240 -32.14 15.38 -12.76
CA ILE A 240 -30.92 15.81 -12.09
C ILE A 240 -29.72 15.26 -12.82
N ALA A 241 -28.85 16.17 -13.29
CA ALA A 241 -27.53 15.87 -13.83
C ALA A 241 -26.44 16.17 -12.81
N CYS A 242 -25.28 15.54 -12.95
CA CYS A 242 -24.14 15.80 -12.08
C CYS A 242 -23.66 17.24 -12.19
N GLY A 243 -23.52 17.91 -11.06
CA GLY A 243 -22.97 19.27 -10.96
C GLY A 243 -21.44 19.37 -11.07
N GLY A 244 -20.74 18.24 -11.25
CA GLY A 244 -19.28 18.21 -11.42
C GLY A 244 -18.46 18.56 -10.16
N LEU A 245 -19.07 18.51 -8.96
CA LEU A 245 -18.38 18.93 -7.73
C LEU A 245 -17.18 18.04 -7.41
N LYS A 246 -16.07 18.70 -6.98
CA LYS A 246 -14.81 18.09 -6.53
C LYS A 246 -14.44 18.58 -5.12
N PRO A 247 -15.13 18.13 -4.08
CA PRO A 247 -14.91 18.64 -2.73
C PRO A 247 -13.47 18.46 -2.24
N TRP A 248 -12.78 17.38 -2.65
CA TRP A 248 -11.39 17.09 -2.26
C TRP A 248 -10.36 18.10 -2.77
N VAL A 249 -10.66 18.87 -3.80
CA VAL A 249 -9.78 19.95 -4.28
C VAL A 249 -9.82 21.15 -3.33
N GLY A 250 -10.86 21.24 -2.50
CA GLY A 250 -11.07 22.33 -1.56
C GLY A 250 -12.14 23.31 -2.00
N LYS A 251 -12.16 24.48 -1.35
CA LYS A 251 -13.12 25.55 -1.63
C LYS A 251 -12.44 26.72 -2.31
N THR A 252 -13.14 27.32 -3.24
CA THR A 252 -12.79 28.58 -3.89
C THR A 252 -12.90 29.76 -2.91
N ALA A 253 -12.45 30.95 -3.31
CA ALA A 253 -12.46 32.16 -2.46
C ALA A 253 -13.87 32.56 -1.99
N ASP A 254 -14.90 32.27 -2.78
CA ASP A 254 -16.31 32.48 -2.46
C ASP A 254 -16.90 31.38 -1.52
N GLY A 255 -16.09 30.42 -1.11
CA GLY A 255 -16.47 29.34 -0.18
C GLY A 255 -17.25 28.20 -0.83
N CYS A 256 -17.39 28.15 -2.15
CA CYS A 256 -17.96 27.02 -2.89
C CYS A 256 -16.92 25.94 -3.15
N PHE A 257 -17.36 24.70 -3.32
CA PHE A 257 -16.46 23.61 -3.76
C PHE A 257 -16.06 23.82 -5.23
N CYS A 258 -14.84 23.43 -5.57
CA CYS A 258 -14.39 23.36 -6.96
C CYS A 258 -15.29 22.41 -7.76
N HIS A 259 -15.52 22.71 -9.02
CA HIS A 259 -16.37 21.90 -9.90
C HIS A 259 -15.88 21.93 -11.36
N ASP A 260 -16.21 20.88 -12.09
CA ASP A 260 -16.04 20.75 -13.55
C ASP A 260 -17.40 20.78 -14.25
N THR A 261 -17.41 20.93 -15.55
CA THR A 261 -18.61 20.69 -16.34
C THR A 261 -18.84 19.18 -16.47
N CYS A 262 -19.99 18.71 -15.98
CA CYS A 262 -20.36 17.31 -16.05
C CYS A 262 -21.87 17.18 -16.27
N HIS A 263 -22.26 16.31 -17.22
CA HIS A 263 -23.66 16.02 -17.52
C HIS A 263 -24.02 14.54 -17.31
N ALA A 264 -23.09 13.74 -16.70
CA ALA A 264 -23.35 12.35 -16.38
C ALA A 264 -24.53 12.25 -15.38
N ILE A 265 -25.29 11.17 -15.47
CA ILE A 265 -26.37 10.90 -14.53
C ILE A 265 -25.76 10.39 -13.22
N PRO A 266 -25.95 11.11 -12.11
CA PRO A 266 -25.46 10.66 -10.81
C PRO A 266 -26.37 9.59 -10.22
N ARG A 267 -25.87 8.85 -9.22
CA ARG A 267 -26.61 7.85 -8.45
C ARG A 267 -26.54 8.16 -6.97
N GLY A 268 -27.64 7.92 -6.27
CA GLY A 268 -27.63 7.86 -4.81
C GLY A 268 -26.77 6.66 -4.36
N ILE A 269 -25.93 6.88 -3.36
CA ILE A 269 -25.03 5.86 -2.83
C ILE A 269 -24.80 6.07 -1.33
N GLN A 270 -24.62 4.99 -0.59
CA GLN A 270 -24.19 5.08 0.81
C GLN A 270 -22.71 5.50 0.88
N ARG A 271 -22.41 6.52 1.68
CA ARG A 271 -21.05 7.07 1.80
C ARG A 271 -19.99 6.07 2.29
N ASN A 272 -20.39 4.99 2.98
CA ASN A 272 -19.53 3.93 3.47
C ASN A 272 -19.51 2.70 2.55
N SER A 273 -20.12 2.79 1.37
CA SER A 273 -20.12 1.71 0.39
C SER A 273 -18.78 1.64 -0.33
N THR A 274 -18.27 0.44 -0.61
CA THR A 274 -16.97 0.22 -1.25
C THR A 274 -16.86 0.88 -2.63
N ASN A 275 -17.98 0.97 -3.36
CA ASN A 275 -18.00 1.60 -4.68
C ASN A 275 -18.04 3.14 -4.67
N VAL A 276 -17.97 3.77 -3.50
CA VAL A 276 -17.80 5.24 -3.40
C VAL A 276 -16.38 5.65 -3.76
N TYR A 277 -15.39 4.80 -3.51
CA TYR A 277 -14.00 5.16 -3.68
C TYR A 277 -13.16 3.93 -4.00
N PHE A 278 -12.54 3.93 -5.17
CA PHE A 278 -11.54 2.97 -5.58
C PHE A 278 -10.22 3.70 -5.75
N ALA A 279 -9.27 3.41 -4.88
CA ALA A 279 -7.92 3.98 -4.95
C ALA A 279 -7.12 3.30 -6.05
N HIS A 280 -6.42 4.10 -6.83
CA HIS A 280 -5.45 3.63 -7.83
C HIS A 280 -4.11 4.28 -7.55
N GLY A 281 -3.08 3.49 -7.62
CA GLY A 281 -1.72 3.93 -7.40
C GLY A 281 -0.74 3.09 -8.20
N ILE A 282 0.50 3.54 -8.20
CA ILE A 282 1.62 2.83 -8.81
C ILE A 282 2.57 2.46 -7.69
N SER A 283 3.01 1.22 -7.67
CA SER A 283 4.04 0.77 -6.75
C SER A 283 5.23 0.16 -7.50
N GLY A 284 6.40 0.28 -6.89
CA GLY A 284 7.62 -0.35 -7.35
C GLY A 284 8.37 -0.96 -6.18
N LEU A 285 8.93 -2.15 -6.40
CA LEU A 285 9.88 -2.72 -5.46
C LEU A 285 11.22 -2.01 -5.64
N THR A 286 11.85 -1.67 -4.54
CA THR A 286 13.24 -1.19 -4.57
C THR A 286 14.15 -2.36 -4.85
N LEU A 287 14.76 -2.36 -6.02
CA LEU A 287 15.59 -3.46 -6.51
C LEU A 287 17.06 -3.08 -6.51
N PRO A 288 17.95 -4.05 -6.35
CA PRO A 288 19.37 -3.87 -6.66
C PRO A 288 19.58 -3.84 -8.17
N MET A 289 19.13 -2.78 -8.83
CA MET A 289 19.17 -2.71 -10.29
C MET A 289 20.55 -2.25 -10.77
N GLN A 290 21.18 -3.08 -11.60
CA GLN A 290 22.44 -2.72 -12.26
C GLN A 290 22.26 -1.44 -13.09
N ASP A 291 21.10 -1.27 -13.72
CA ASP A 291 20.75 -0.08 -14.48
C ASP A 291 20.66 1.20 -13.63
N GLU A 292 20.17 1.12 -12.38
CA GLU A 292 20.15 2.27 -11.46
C GLU A 292 21.54 2.62 -10.94
N ILE A 293 22.36 1.60 -10.70
CA ILE A 293 23.78 1.80 -10.37
C ILE A 293 24.46 2.50 -11.55
N ASP A 294 24.22 2.04 -12.77
CA ASP A 294 24.76 2.62 -13.98
C ASP A 294 24.29 4.06 -14.19
N CYS A 295 22.97 4.32 -14.05
CA CYS A 295 22.42 5.67 -14.07
C CYS A 295 23.01 6.54 -12.96
N GLY A 296 23.18 6.01 -11.75
CA GLY A 296 23.81 6.72 -10.64
C GLY A 296 25.28 7.06 -10.88
N ILE A 297 26.01 6.21 -11.56
CA ILE A 297 27.41 6.46 -11.98
C ILE A 297 27.45 7.56 -13.05
N VAL A 298 26.60 7.45 -14.08
CA VAL A 298 26.52 8.43 -15.18
C VAL A 298 26.06 9.79 -14.68
N ALA A 299 25.02 9.85 -13.84
CA ALA A 299 24.48 11.10 -13.30
C ALA A 299 25.48 11.90 -12.44
N LYS A 300 26.43 11.21 -11.79
CA LYS A 300 27.49 11.84 -10.98
C LYS A 300 28.66 12.37 -11.82
N GLU A 301 28.71 12.04 -13.11
CA GLU A 301 29.76 12.52 -13.99
C GLU A 301 29.54 14.00 -14.34
N LYS A 302 30.60 14.80 -14.25
CA LYS A 302 30.55 16.24 -14.62
C LYS A 302 30.08 16.46 -16.04
N ARG A 303 30.34 15.51 -16.94
CA ARG A 303 29.94 15.56 -18.36
C ARG A 303 28.44 15.36 -18.56
N PHE A 304 27.78 14.65 -17.67
CA PHE A 304 26.34 14.40 -17.77
C PHE A 304 25.53 15.70 -17.79
N SER A 305 25.84 16.66 -16.90
CA SER A 305 25.13 17.94 -16.86
C SER A 305 25.27 18.73 -18.16
N ALA A 306 26.47 18.71 -18.77
CA ALA A 306 26.70 19.38 -20.06
C ALA A 306 25.96 18.70 -21.21
N ILE A 307 25.97 17.36 -21.27
CA ILE A 307 25.23 16.58 -22.27
C ILE A 307 23.72 16.83 -22.11
N LYS A 308 23.23 16.92 -20.87
CA LYS A 308 21.81 17.18 -20.61
C LYS A 308 21.38 18.56 -21.08
N GLU A 309 22.15 19.61 -20.77
CA GLU A 309 21.86 20.98 -21.22
C GLU A 309 21.86 21.08 -22.75
N ASP A 310 22.79 20.42 -23.42
CA ASP A 310 22.87 20.39 -24.88
C ASP A 310 21.69 19.59 -25.49
N TYR A 311 21.37 18.45 -24.90
CA TYR A 311 20.25 17.62 -25.33
C TYR A 311 18.90 18.32 -25.13
N ASP A 312 18.69 19.01 -24.01
CA ASP A 312 17.45 19.78 -23.77
C ASP A 312 17.20 20.87 -24.83
N THR A 313 18.28 21.31 -25.51
CA THR A 313 18.24 22.34 -26.55
C THR A 313 18.18 21.76 -27.97
N THR A 314 18.98 20.73 -28.24
CA THR A 314 19.22 20.19 -29.58
C THR A 314 18.45 18.90 -29.86
N HIS A 315 18.01 18.19 -28.82
CA HIS A 315 17.46 16.82 -28.87
C HIS A 315 18.39 15.81 -29.54
N GLN A 316 19.72 16.08 -29.50
CA GLN A 316 20.74 15.19 -30.03
C GLN A 316 21.87 15.01 -29.01
N ILE A 317 22.46 13.83 -28.95
CA ILE A 317 23.64 13.54 -28.14
C ILE A 317 24.88 13.85 -28.96
N ASP A 318 25.75 14.75 -28.49
CA ASP A 318 27.08 14.95 -29.10
C ASP A 318 27.97 13.73 -28.82
N GLU A 319 28.40 13.04 -29.89
CA GLU A 319 29.21 11.83 -29.80
C GLU A 319 30.62 12.07 -29.17
N ASN A 320 31.18 13.28 -29.28
CA ASN A 320 32.47 13.58 -28.66
C ASN A 320 32.31 13.68 -27.13
N ASP A 321 31.26 14.29 -26.66
CA ASP A 321 30.98 14.38 -25.21
C ASP A 321 30.50 13.04 -24.66
N PHE A 322 29.75 12.26 -25.43
CA PHE A 322 29.46 10.88 -25.10
C PHE A 322 30.72 10.02 -24.96
N ASN A 323 31.67 10.08 -25.91
CA ASN A 323 32.92 9.34 -25.84
C ASN A 323 33.81 9.73 -24.66
N LYS A 324 33.74 11.00 -24.24
CA LYS A 324 34.42 11.44 -22.99
C LYS A 324 33.72 10.90 -21.74
N LEU A 325 32.38 10.83 -21.76
CA LEU A 325 31.62 10.21 -20.70
C LEU A 325 31.93 8.72 -20.59
N VAL A 326 31.99 7.98 -21.70
CA VAL A 326 32.38 6.55 -21.74
C VAL A 326 33.74 6.31 -21.12
N LYS A 327 34.74 7.15 -21.41
CA LYS A 327 36.08 7.02 -20.81
C LYS A 327 36.02 7.18 -19.29
N SER A 328 35.28 8.15 -18.76
CA SER A 328 35.22 8.37 -17.31
C SER A 328 34.39 7.30 -16.60
N THR A 329 33.37 6.73 -17.24
CA THR A 329 32.56 5.66 -16.69
C THR A 329 33.20 4.29 -16.80
N ALA A 330 34.07 4.07 -17.80
CA ALA A 330 34.86 2.84 -17.95
C ALA A 330 35.82 2.60 -16.76
N GLU A 331 36.38 3.67 -16.18
CA GLU A 331 37.20 3.61 -14.95
C GLU A 331 36.39 3.11 -13.76
N LYS A 332 35.06 3.24 -13.83
CA LYS A 332 34.08 2.78 -12.81
C LYS A 332 33.39 1.46 -13.17
N GLY A 333 33.90 0.77 -14.20
CA GLY A 333 33.42 -0.56 -14.60
C GLY A 333 32.20 -0.59 -15.53
N LEU A 334 31.80 0.53 -16.15
CA LEU A 334 30.74 0.55 -17.15
C LEU A 334 31.31 0.32 -18.55
N SER A 335 30.68 -0.57 -19.32
CA SER A 335 30.93 -0.67 -20.75
C SER A 335 30.23 0.47 -21.52
N GLU A 336 30.72 0.76 -22.72
CA GLU A 336 30.10 1.77 -23.60
C GLU A 336 28.59 1.56 -23.79
N LYS A 337 28.17 0.31 -24.04
CA LYS A 337 26.76 -0.07 -24.19
C LYS A 337 25.93 0.26 -22.94
N ARG A 338 26.46 -0.04 -21.75
CA ARG A 338 25.80 0.28 -20.47
C ARG A 338 25.76 1.78 -20.21
N THR A 339 26.85 2.50 -20.51
CA THR A 339 26.91 3.96 -20.39
C THR A 339 25.88 4.62 -21.32
N ARG A 340 25.74 4.16 -22.56
CA ARG A 340 24.73 4.70 -23.51
C ARG A 340 23.32 4.43 -23.02
N ALA A 341 23.00 3.22 -22.63
CA ALA A 341 21.68 2.87 -22.11
C ALA A 341 21.31 3.68 -20.85
N ALA A 342 22.27 3.89 -19.92
CA ALA A 342 22.06 4.72 -18.74
C ALA A 342 21.87 6.20 -19.09
N LEU A 343 22.63 6.72 -20.06
CA LEU A 343 22.50 8.10 -20.54
C LEU A 343 21.13 8.34 -21.22
N GLU A 344 20.76 7.47 -22.16
CA GLU A 344 19.47 7.55 -22.86
C GLU A 344 18.28 7.51 -21.88
N ARG A 345 18.38 6.67 -20.86
CA ARG A 345 17.39 6.60 -19.79
C ARG A 345 17.32 7.89 -18.97
N LEU A 346 18.45 8.47 -18.60
CA LEU A 346 18.51 9.74 -17.86
C LEU A 346 18.01 10.94 -18.68
N LEU A 347 18.16 10.87 -19.99
CA LEU A 347 17.68 11.88 -20.94
C LEU A 347 16.24 11.61 -21.44
N LEU A 348 15.62 10.49 -21.02
CA LEU A 348 14.27 10.05 -21.42
C LEU A 348 14.09 9.91 -22.96
N ILE A 349 15.16 9.48 -23.66
CA ILE A 349 15.14 9.31 -25.12
C ILE A 349 14.38 8.03 -25.46
N ASP A 350 13.40 8.14 -26.39
CA ASP A 350 12.62 7.03 -26.97
C ASP A 350 12.05 6.02 -25.95
N ILE A 351 11.70 6.50 -24.77
CA ILE A 351 11.02 5.65 -23.78
C ILE A 351 9.53 5.56 -24.18
N ASN A 352 9.16 4.48 -24.86
CA ASN A 352 7.77 4.10 -24.90
C ASN A 352 7.32 3.68 -23.48
N PRO A 353 6.32 4.33 -22.89
CA PRO A 353 5.89 4.02 -21.53
C PRO A 353 5.57 2.55 -21.28
N ALA A 354 4.97 1.87 -22.27
CA ALA A 354 4.64 0.45 -22.19
C ALA A 354 5.89 -0.46 -22.18
N ASP A 355 6.90 -0.13 -22.98
CA ASP A 355 8.15 -0.89 -23.03
C ASP A 355 8.96 -0.70 -21.75
N ASP A 356 8.93 0.49 -21.17
CA ASP A 356 9.63 0.76 -19.90
C ASP A 356 8.95 0.04 -18.72
N GLU A 357 7.63 -0.01 -18.70
CA GLU A 357 6.86 -0.74 -17.69
C GLU A 357 7.16 -2.25 -17.75
N MET A 358 7.08 -2.85 -18.93
CA MET A 358 7.36 -4.28 -19.11
C MET A 358 8.81 -4.62 -18.77
N ARG A 359 9.75 -3.75 -19.11
CA ARG A 359 11.16 -3.90 -18.72
C ARG A 359 11.35 -3.86 -17.21
N GLN A 360 10.66 -2.94 -16.51
CA GLN A 360 10.72 -2.86 -15.05
C GLN A 360 10.13 -4.11 -14.39
N ILE A 361 8.95 -4.57 -14.83
CA ILE A 361 8.31 -5.80 -14.35
C ILE A 361 9.24 -7.00 -14.54
N ARG A 362 9.91 -7.08 -15.71
CA ARG A 362 10.87 -8.13 -16.00
C ARG A 362 12.08 -8.08 -15.08
N ASN A 363 12.64 -6.89 -14.83
CA ASN A 363 13.78 -6.72 -13.96
C ASN A 363 13.44 -7.11 -12.51
N GLU A 364 12.25 -6.76 -12.04
CA GLU A 364 11.75 -7.22 -10.75
C GLU A 364 11.68 -8.76 -10.69
N PHE A 365 11.08 -9.37 -11.70
CA PHE A 365 11.00 -10.83 -11.80
C PHE A 365 12.38 -11.49 -11.77
N LEU A 366 13.33 -10.98 -12.55
CA LEU A 366 14.70 -11.51 -12.61
C LEU A 366 15.44 -11.36 -11.29
N ALA A 367 15.33 -10.20 -10.62
CA ALA A 367 15.95 -9.98 -9.32
C ALA A 367 15.42 -10.94 -8.24
N LEU A 368 14.11 -11.17 -8.25
CA LEU A 368 13.45 -12.10 -7.33
C LEU A 368 13.78 -13.56 -7.67
N ARG A 369 13.85 -13.93 -8.96
CA ARG A 369 14.17 -15.28 -9.42
C ARG A 369 15.63 -15.66 -9.16
N ASP A 370 16.54 -14.75 -9.47
CA ASP A 370 17.97 -15.05 -9.42
C ASP A 370 18.52 -14.95 -7.99
N GLY A 371 17.79 -14.33 -7.08
CA GLY A 371 18.14 -14.17 -5.68
C GLY A 371 19.31 -13.18 -5.52
N MET A 372 19.11 -12.17 -4.72
CA MET A 372 20.14 -11.17 -4.40
C MET A 372 19.97 -10.69 -2.97
N SER A 373 21.05 -10.28 -2.34
CA SER A 373 20.98 -9.61 -1.04
C SER A 373 21.76 -8.29 -1.13
N VAL A 374 21.05 -7.18 -0.92
CA VAL A 374 21.62 -5.84 -0.87
C VAL A 374 21.00 -5.07 0.30
N ALA A 375 21.77 -4.97 1.36
CA ALA A 375 21.31 -4.44 2.64
C ALA A 375 20.90 -2.96 2.57
N ASP A 376 21.65 -2.13 1.86
CA ASP A 376 21.43 -0.68 1.76
C ASP A 376 20.05 -0.30 1.22
N ILE A 377 19.45 -1.17 0.41
CA ILE A 377 18.12 -0.95 -0.18
C ILE A 377 17.04 -1.83 0.42
N TYR A 378 17.32 -2.57 1.49
CA TYR A 378 16.38 -3.47 2.16
C TYR A 378 15.82 -4.55 1.20
N PHE A 379 16.72 -5.25 0.51
CA PHE A 379 16.38 -6.34 -0.40
C PHE A 379 17.20 -7.58 -0.08
N GLU A 380 16.53 -8.69 0.26
CA GLU A 380 17.18 -9.96 0.61
C GLU A 380 16.32 -11.12 0.14
N VAL A 381 16.82 -11.86 -0.84
CA VAL A 381 16.14 -13.00 -1.47
C VAL A 381 17.08 -14.19 -1.52
N HIS A 382 16.68 -15.27 -0.86
CA HIS A 382 17.39 -16.54 -0.87
C HIS A 382 16.81 -17.47 -1.93
N LYS A 383 17.69 -17.95 -2.80
CA LYS A 383 17.32 -18.74 -3.97
C LYS A 383 17.22 -20.24 -3.62
N HIS A 384 16.08 -20.82 -3.98
CA HIS A 384 15.92 -22.29 -4.00
C HIS A 384 15.61 -22.72 -5.45
N LYS A 385 16.49 -23.49 -6.06
CA LYS A 385 16.36 -23.94 -7.45
C LYS A 385 15.58 -25.25 -7.52
N VAL A 386 14.69 -25.35 -8.50
CA VAL A 386 13.91 -26.54 -8.82
C VAL A 386 14.52 -27.26 -10.00
N ASN A 387 14.59 -28.59 -9.96
CA ASN A 387 15.03 -29.42 -11.09
C ASN A 387 13.84 -30.14 -11.72
N GLY A 388 13.21 -29.48 -12.70
CA GLY A 388 12.11 -30.03 -13.50
C GLY A 388 10.79 -30.15 -12.74
N GLY A 389 9.72 -29.67 -13.32
CA GLY A 389 8.38 -29.59 -12.75
C GLY A 389 7.71 -28.26 -13.09
N TRP A 390 6.57 -28.03 -12.49
CA TRP A 390 5.78 -26.82 -12.73
C TRP A 390 6.44 -25.52 -12.20
N PHE A 391 7.38 -25.62 -11.26
CA PHE A 391 8.03 -24.46 -10.65
C PHE A 391 9.52 -24.44 -10.97
N GLU A 392 10.04 -23.28 -11.40
CA GLU A 392 11.48 -23.06 -11.64
C GLU A 392 12.22 -22.75 -10.33
N CYS A 393 11.60 -21.96 -9.46
CA CYS A 393 12.09 -21.68 -8.13
C CYS A 393 10.98 -21.28 -7.18
N VAL A 394 11.24 -21.47 -5.90
CA VAL A 394 10.47 -20.91 -4.79
C VAL A 394 11.46 -20.24 -3.87
N ASN A 395 11.52 -18.92 -3.90
CA ASN A 395 12.54 -18.15 -3.20
C ASN A 395 11.98 -17.54 -1.92
N LYS A 396 12.75 -17.67 -0.86
CA LYS A 396 12.50 -17.00 0.40
C LYS A 396 12.86 -15.53 0.27
N VAL A 397 11.95 -14.63 0.56
CA VAL A 397 12.14 -13.19 0.55
C VAL A 397 12.13 -12.71 1.99
N ASP A 398 13.31 -12.50 2.57
CA ASP A 398 13.42 -12.04 3.95
C ASP A 398 13.22 -10.54 4.08
N ARG A 399 13.57 -9.80 3.03
CA ARG A 399 13.41 -8.35 3.01
C ARG A 399 13.03 -7.84 1.64
N VAL A 400 11.99 -7.01 1.61
CA VAL A 400 11.59 -6.26 0.43
C VAL A 400 11.09 -4.89 0.84
N ARG A 401 11.50 -3.85 0.11
CA ARG A 401 10.98 -2.49 0.25
C ARG A 401 10.12 -2.18 -0.97
N GLU A 402 8.90 -1.75 -0.71
CA GLU A 402 7.97 -1.25 -1.73
C GLU A 402 7.76 0.25 -1.52
N VAL A 403 7.80 1.01 -2.59
CA VAL A 403 7.35 2.40 -2.60
C VAL A 403 6.05 2.47 -3.41
N SER A 404 5.01 3.01 -2.80
CA SER A 404 3.70 3.15 -3.41
C SER A 404 3.28 4.62 -3.46
N VAL A 405 2.74 5.03 -4.62
CA VAL A 405 2.30 6.39 -4.91
C VAL A 405 0.86 6.35 -5.37
N PRO A 406 -0.10 6.94 -4.64
CA PRO A 406 -1.45 7.09 -5.15
C PRO A 406 -1.43 8.06 -6.33
N THR A 407 -2.16 7.77 -7.39
CA THR A 407 -2.19 8.60 -8.59
C THR A 407 -3.57 9.17 -8.89
N HIS A 408 -4.59 8.35 -8.76
CA HIS A 408 -5.96 8.74 -9.04
C HIS A 408 -6.95 7.85 -8.28
N PHE A 409 -8.22 8.17 -8.37
CA PHE A 409 -9.30 7.32 -7.89
C PHE A 409 -10.47 7.35 -8.87
N THR A 410 -11.34 6.34 -8.77
CA THR A 410 -12.60 6.25 -9.50
C THR A 410 -13.77 6.08 -8.54
N ARG A 411 -15.01 6.25 -9.03
CA ARG A 411 -16.23 6.06 -8.25
C ARG A 411 -17.27 5.27 -9.05
N LEU A 412 -18.10 4.53 -8.36
CA LEU A 412 -19.14 3.64 -8.85
C LEU A 412 -18.61 2.40 -9.58
N TYR A 413 -17.53 2.52 -10.30
CA TYR A 413 -16.86 1.45 -11.03
C TYR A 413 -15.35 1.55 -10.82
N ALA A 414 -14.69 0.43 -10.57
CA ALA A 414 -13.24 0.42 -10.37
C ALA A 414 -12.49 0.76 -11.65
N SER A 415 -12.99 0.34 -12.80
CA SER A 415 -12.38 0.61 -14.10
C SER A 415 -13.42 0.84 -15.20
N ALA A 416 -12.98 1.27 -16.38
CA ALA A 416 -13.82 1.37 -17.58
C ALA A 416 -14.35 -0.02 -18.00
N ALA A 417 -13.59 -1.08 -17.78
CA ALA A 417 -14.01 -2.45 -18.08
C ALA A 417 -15.20 -2.90 -17.23
N ASP A 418 -15.25 -2.51 -15.94
CA ASP A 418 -16.38 -2.84 -15.07
C ASP A 418 -17.68 -2.16 -15.50
N ALA A 419 -17.57 -1.11 -16.28
CA ALA A 419 -18.70 -0.37 -16.86
C ALA A 419 -19.01 -0.78 -18.30
N SER A 420 -18.10 -1.45 -19.02
CA SER A 420 -18.20 -1.69 -20.48
C SER A 420 -19.44 -2.45 -20.92
N ASN A 421 -19.96 -3.35 -20.06
CA ASN A 421 -21.20 -4.09 -20.33
C ASN A 421 -22.44 -3.45 -19.70
N LYS A 422 -22.30 -2.25 -19.12
CA LYS A 422 -23.39 -1.51 -18.53
C LYS A 422 -23.72 -0.32 -19.41
N THR A 423 -24.97 -0.28 -19.81
CA THR A 423 -25.52 0.84 -20.55
C THR A 423 -26.43 1.66 -19.65
N ASP A 424 -26.57 2.94 -19.97
CA ASP A 424 -27.68 3.72 -19.46
C ASP A 424 -29.01 3.23 -20.08
N LYS A 425 -30.14 3.80 -19.69
CA LYS A 425 -31.46 3.42 -20.25
C LYS A 425 -31.59 3.71 -21.75
N GLU A 426 -30.71 4.49 -22.32
CA GLU A 426 -30.71 4.84 -23.73
C GLU A 426 -29.82 3.89 -24.54
N GLY A 427 -29.19 2.90 -23.87
CA GLY A 427 -28.30 1.93 -24.50
C GLY A 427 -26.88 2.47 -24.76
N SER A 428 -26.55 3.67 -24.24
CA SER A 428 -25.21 4.26 -24.37
C SER A 428 -24.24 3.70 -23.34
N PRO A 429 -22.98 3.38 -23.73
CA PRO A 429 -21.99 2.87 -22.78
C PRO A 429 -21.69 3.87 -21.65
N ILE A 430 -21.56 3.37 -20.43
CA ILE A 430 -21.17 4.20 -19.28
C ILE A 430 -19.67 4.51 -19.37
N THR A 431 -19.33 5.79 -19.44
CA THR A 431 -17.94 6.24 -19.45
C THR A 431 -17.45 6.46 -18.00
N VAL A 432 -16.40 5.78 -17.59
CA VAL A 432 -15.71 5.99 -16.30
C VAL A 432 -14.54 6.95 -16.50
N ARG A 433 -14.41 7.94 -15.62
CA ARG A 433 -13.27 8.88 -15.65
C ARG A 433 -12.53 8.83 -14.33
N LYS A 434 -11.20 8.83 -14.41
CA LYS A 434 -10.31 8.95 -13.25
C LYS A 434 -10.28 10.39 -12.72
N GLN A 435 -10.16 10.52 -11.41
CA GLN A 435 -9.93 11.79 -10.72
C GLN A 435 -8.52 11.80 -10.14
N LEU A 436 -7.69 12.74 -10.55
CA LEU A 436 -6.31 12.86 -10.07
C LEU A 436 -6.28 13.27 -8.60
N ILE A 437 -5.27 12.81 -7.87
CA ILE A 437 -5.10 13.17 -6.45
C ILE A 437 -4.48 14.55 -6.25
N ALA A 438 -3.75 15.07 -7.25
CA ALA A 438 -3.12 16.37 -7.26
C ALA A 438 -3.32 17.04 -8.63
N SER A 439 -2.96 18.32 -8.78
CA SER A 439 -2.98 19.01 -10.07
C SER A 439 -1.99 18.35 -11.05
N LYS A 440 -2.23 18.51 -12.36
CA LYS A 440 -1.31 18.01 -13.39
C LYS A 440 0.07 18.69 -13.33
N ASP A 441 0.10 19.92 -12.83
CA ASP A 441 1.32 20.73 -12.66
C ASP A 441 2.01 20.48 -11.30
N ALA A 442 1.57 19.48 -10.55
CA ALA A 442 2.17 19.15 -9.26
C ALA A 442 3.65 18.78 -9.45
N THR A 443 4.53 19.42 -8.68
CA THR A 443 5.97 19.13 -8.69
C THR A 443 6.38 18.01 -7.73
N TRP A 444 5.46 17.55 -6.91
CA TRP A 444 5.67 16.44 -5.98
C TRP A 444 4.40 15.64 -5.76
N LEU A 445 4.57 14.37 -5.38
CA LEU A 445 3.46 13.51 -4.96
C LEU A 445 3.76 12.89 -3.60
N PRO A 446 2.72 12.66 -2.77
CA PRO A 446 2.85 11.89 -1.56
C PRO A 446 3.13 10.43 -1.89
N ALA A 447 4.06 9.83 -1.18
CA ALA A 447 4.43 8.44 -1.33
C ALA A 447 4.60 7.76 0.04
N CYS A 448 4.45 6.45 0.06
CA CYS A 448 4.61 5.65 1.25
C CYS A 448 5.65 4.55 1.00
N GLU A 449 6.53 4.37 1.96
CA GLU A 449 7.44 3.22 2.01
C GLU A 449 6.80 2.12 2.85
N SER A 450 6.89 0.91 2.36
CA SER A 450 6.47 -0.29 3.07
C SER A 450 7.61 -1.30 3.05
N PHE A 451 7.75 -2.02 4.13
CA PHE A 451 8.78 -3.05 4.30
C PHE A 451 8.08 -4.38 4.54
N GLY A 452 8.63 -5.44 3.97
CA GLY A 452 7.97 -6.74 4.08
C GLY A 452 8.93 -7.89 3.95
N GLU A 453 8.36 -9.07 4.15
CA GLU A 453 8.93 -10.37 3.88
C GLU A 453 7.94 -11.18 3.04
N GLY A 454 8.37 -12.23 2.39
CA GLY A 454 7.46 -12.99 1.56
C GLY A 454 8.04 -14.22 0.90
N VAL A 455 7.33 -14.67 -0.11
CA VAL A 455 7.70 -15.81 -0.95
C VAL A 455 7.53 -15.44 -2.41
N PHE A 456 8.58 -15.63 -3.18
CA PHE A 456 8.52 -15.50 -4.63
C PHE A 456 8.47 -16.88 -5.27
N VAL A 457 7.55 -17.06 -6.23
CA VAL A 457 7.35 -18.30 -6.96
C VAL A 457 7.50 -18.03 -8.45
N SER A 458 8.43 -18.74 -9.11
CA SER A 458 8.55 -18.76 -10.57
C SER A 458 7.97 -20.06 -11.13
N VAL A 459 7.09 -19.93 -12.10
CA VAL A 459 6.42 -21.05 -12.76
C VAL A 459 7.11 -21.32 -14.09
N SER A 460 7.31 -22.61 -14.42
CA SER A 460 7.96 -23.05 -15.65
C SER A 460 7.19 -22.60 -16.88
N ALA A 461 7.86 -21.82 -17.72
CA ALA A 461 7.31 -21.36 -18.99
C ALA A 461 6.98 -22.53 -19.95
N GLU A 462 7.79 -23.58 -19.94
CA GLU A 462 7.56 -24.78 -20.75
C GLU A 462 6.26 -25.49 -20.35
N HIS A 463 6.06 -25.72 -19.05
CA HIS A 463 4.86 -26.42 -18.56
C HIS A 463 3.61 -25.58 -18.73
N LEU A 464 3.67 -24.29 -18.41
CA LEU A 464 2.50 -23.42 -18.46
C LEU A 464 2.04 -23.13 -19.90
N ASN A 465 2.97 -22.87 -20.83
CA ASN A 465 2.66 -22.73 -22.24
C ASN A 465 2.18 -24.03 -22.86
N GLY A 466 2.83 -25.18 -22.56
CA GLY A 466 2.39 -26.48 -23.02
C GLY A 466 0.98 -26.85 -22.54
N TRP A 467 0.64 -26.51 -21.30
CA TRP A 467 -0.74 -26.65 -20.80
C TRP A 467 -1.72 -25.80 -21.61
N TYR A 468 -1.39 -24.53 -21.88
CA TYR A 468 -2.24 -23.64 -22.67
C TYR A 468 -2.45 -24.19 -24.08
N GLU A 469 -1.40 -24.60 -24.78
CA GLU A 469 -1.46 -25.14 -26.15
C GLU A 469 -2.34 -26.40 -26.24
N ASN A 470 -2.23 -27.29 -25.25
CA ASN A 470 -3.03 -28.51 -25.19
C ASN A 470 -4.53 -28.23 -24.98
N ASN A 471 -4.88 -27.12 -24.35
CA ASN A 471 -6.26 -26.75 -24.01
C ASN A 471 -6.82 -25.58 -24.87
N GLN A 472 -6.03 -25.00 -25.77
CA GLN A 472 -6.37 -23.81 -26.55
C GLN A 472 -7.70 -23.93 -27.30
N LYS A 473 -8.00 -25.13 -27.85
CA LYS A 473 -9.26 -25.37 -28.60
C LYS A 473 -10.48 -25.28 -27.69
N ALA A 474 -10.37 -25.73 -26.46
CA ALA A 474 -11.44 -25.64 -25.48
C ALA A 474 -11.66 -24.20 -25.01
N PHE A 475 -10.59 -23.42 -24.87
CA PHE A 475 -10.69 -22.00 -24.50
C PHE A 475 -11.34 -21.14 -25.60
N SER A 476 -11.21 -21.48 -26.88
CA SER A 476 -11.77 -20.70 -28.00
C SER A 476 -13.30 -20.73 -28.07
N GLY A 477 -13.96 -21.68 -27.44
CA GLY A 477 -15.42 -21.81 -27.41
C GLY A 477 -16.10 -21.03 -26.29
N GLU A 478 -15.95 -21.49 -25.04
CA GLU A 478 -16.63 -20.92 -23.88
C GLU A 478 -15.96 -19.66 -23.32
N TYR A 479 -14.66 -19.50 -23.54
CA TYR A 479 -13.84 -18.38 -23.05
C TYR A 479 -13.65 -17.25 -24.05
N SER A 480 -14.26 -17.32 -25.23
CA SER A 480 -14.19 -16.24 -26.22
C SER A 480 -14.64 -14.89 -25.64
N SER A 481 -15.60 -14.90 -24.72
CA SER A 481 -16.05 -13.67 -24.03
C SER A 481 -15.00 -13.13 -23.06
N LEU A 482 -14.28 -13.98 -22.32
CA LEU A 482 -13.17 -13.59 -21.46
C LEU A 482 -12.00 -13.02 -22.28
N VAL A 483 -11.79 -13.57 -23.45
CA VAL A 483 -10.74 -13.19 -24.38
C VAL A 483 -11.11 -11.95 -25.20
N GLN A 484 -12.40 -11.76 -25.56
CA GLN A 484 -12.86 -10.65 -26.40
C GLN A 484 -13.28 -9.39 -25.63
N SER A 485 -13.73 -9.52 -24.38
CA SER A 485 -14.34 -8.41 -23.61
C SER A 485 -13.36 -7.33 -23.13
N VAL A 486 -12.07 -7.39 -23.49
CA VAL A 486 -11.03 -6.62 -22.80
C VAL A 486 -10.13 -5.81 -23.73
N ARG A 487 -10.62 -5.37 -24.85
CA ARG A 487 -9.87 -4.40 -25.69
C ARG A 487 -9.69 -3.04 -25.03
N ASP A 488 -10.45 -2.76 -23.95
CA ASP A 488 -10.52 -1.42 -23.34
C ASP A 488 -9.99 -1.38 -21.90
N ASP A 489 -9.41 -2.49 -21.36
CA ASP A 489 -8.86 -2.52 -19.99
C ASP A 489 -7.37 -2.17 -20.02
N ALA A 490 -7.05 -0.93 -19.68
CA ALA A 490 -5.66 -0.44 -19.63
C ALA A 490 -4.81 -1.11 -18.53
N ASP A 491 -5.46 -1.78 -17.56
CA ASP A 491 -4.80 -2.33 -16.37
C ASP A 491 -4.65 -3.85 -16.39
N GLY A 492 -5.00 -4.53 -17.48
CA GLY A 492 -4.97 -5.99 -17.61
C GLY A 492 -4.07 -6.53 -18.72
N PRO A 493 -3.83 -7.85 -18.76
CA PRO A 493 -3.05 -8.49 -19.83
C PRO A 493 -3.68 -8.24 -21.21
N HIS A 494 -2.87 -7.84 -22.18
CA HIS A 494 -3.38 -7.39 -23.50
C HIS A 494 -3.61 -8.54 -24.49
N GLN A 495 -2.84 -9.62 -24.38
CA GLN A 495 -2.94 -10.77 -25.29
C GLN A 495 -3.89 -11.85 -24.76
N PRO A 496 -4.67 -12.52 -25.64
CA PRO A 496 -5.59 -13.59 -25.20
C PRO A 496 -4.93 -14.70 -24.42
N GLN A 497 -3.77 -15.19 -24.88
CA GLN A 497 -2.97 -16.20 -24.17
C GLN A 497 -2.53 -15.71 -22.81
N GLU A 498 -1.97 -14.52 -22.74
CA GLU A 498 -1.47 -13.91 -21.51
C GLU A 498 -2.57 -13.80 -20.44
N ARG A 499 -3.80 -13.52 -20.84
CA ARG A 499 -4.97 -13.45 -19.93
C ARG A 499 -5.29 -14.78 -19.27
N VAL A 500 -5.27 -15.86 -20.05
CA VAL A 500 -5.50 -17.19 -19.51
C VAL A 500 -4.39 -17.56 -18.55
N LEU A 501 -3.13 -17.34 -18.93
CA LEU A 501 -1.97 -17.65 -18.10
C LEU A 501 -1.93 -16.77 -16.83
N PHE A 502 -2.25 -15.49 -16.97
CA PHE A 502 -2.41 -14.57 -15.85
C PHE A 502 -3.49 -15.06 -14.86
N THR A 503 -4.64 -15.49 -15.37
CA THR A 503 -5.74 -16.00 -14.55
C THR A 503 -5.33 -17.23 -13.74
N VAL A 504 -4.55 -18.14 -14.35
CA VAL A 504 -3.99 -19.31 -13.63
C VAL A 504 -3.10 -18.87 -12.48
N LEU A 505 -2.12 -17.99 -12.75
CA LEU A 505 -1.15 -17.52 -11.76
C LEU A 505 -1.82 -16.74 -10.63
N HIS A 506 -2.72 -15.83 -10.99
CA HIS A 506 -3.45 -14.99 -10.06
C HIS A 506 -4.35 -15.81 -9.13
N THR A 507 -5.08 -16.79 -9.71
CA THR A 507 -5.94 -17.67 -8.91
C THR A 507 -5.13 -18.56 -7.98
N LEU A 508 -4.03 -19.14 -8.45
CA LEU A 508 -3.12 -19.93 -7.60
C LEU A 508 -2.55 -19.06 -6.46
N CYS A 509 -2.14 -17.83 -6.78
CA CYS A 509 -1.64 -16.88 -5.79
C CYS A 509 -2.68 -16.62 -4.70
N HIS A 510 -3.96 -16.36 -5.05
CA HIS A 510 -5.04 -16.16 -4.09
C HIS A 510 -5.31 -17.39 -3.19
N CYS A 511 -5.29 -18.58 -3.78
CA CYS A 511 -5.44 -19.83 -3.02
C CYS A 511 -4.29 -20.01 -2.02
N LEU A 512 -3.04 -19.74 -2.44
CA LEU A 512 -1.86 -19.77 -1.58
C LEU A 512 -1.94 -18.72 -0.47
N MET A 513 -2.27 -17.47 -0.79
CA MET A 513 -2.39 -16.39 0.19
C MET A 513 -3.38 -16.74 1.29
N THR A 514 -4.52 -17.34 0.93
CA THR A 514 -5.54 -17.74 1.89
C THR A 514 -5.00 -18.81 2.85
N ARG A 515 -4.24 -19.78 2.36
CA ARG A 515 -3.66 -20.86 3.20
C ARG A 515 -2.47 -20.36 4.02
N MET A 516 -1.60 -19.55 3.42
CA MET A 516 -0.48 -18.93 4.12
C MET A 516 -0.95 -18.03 5.26
N ALA A 517 -2.00 -17.23 5.05
CA ALA A 517 -2.59 -16.38 6.09
C ALA A 517 -3.06 -17.21 7.30
N ILE A 518 -3.79 -18.30 7.05
CA ILE A 518 -4.26 -19.20 8.11
C ILE A 518 -3.10 -19.84 8.86
N SER A 519 -2.08 -20.32 8.15
CA SER A 519 -0.94 -21.04 8.73
C SER A 519 0.07 -20.12 9.43
N SER A 520 0.20 -18.87 8.99
CA SER A 520 1.11 -17.88 9.58
C SER A 520 0.47 -17.01 10.66
N GLY A 521 -0.87 -16.96 10.73
CA GLY A 521 -1.61 -16.06 11.62
C GLY A 521 -1.69 -14.62 11.14
N TYR A 522 -1.18 -14.28 9.95
CA TYR A 522 -1.37 -12.96 9.35
C TYR A 522 -2.82 -12.75 8.91
N SER A 523 -3.30 -11.52 9.08
CA SER A 523 -4.56 -11.12 8.41
C SER A 523 -4.35 -11.08 6.90
N LEU A 524 -5.33 -11.53 6.12
CA LEU A 524 -5.30 -11.38 4.65
C LEU A 524 -5.08 -9.93 4.23
N THR A 525 -5.61 -8.95 4.98
CA THR A 525 -5.41 -7.52 4.71
C THR A 525 -3.96 -7.04 4.90
N ALA A 526 -3.11 -7.81 5.57
CA ALA A 526 -1.69 -7.52 5.74
C ALA A 526 -0.81 -8.12 4.63
N LEU A 527 -1.38 -8.98 3.79
CA LEU A 527 -0.70 -9.60 2.66
C LEU A 527 -1.01 -8.83 1.37
N LYS A 528 -0.05 -8.77 0.49
CA LYS A 528 -0.17 -8.28 -0.89
C LYS A 528 0.35 -9.31 -1.87
N GLU A 529 -0.14 -9.19 -3.08
CA GLU A 529 0.35 -9.95 -4.24
C GLU A 529 0.98 -9.04 -5.28
N LYS A 530 1.88 -9.61 -6.06
CA LYS A 530 2.35 -9.04 -7.32
C LYS A 530 2.52 -10.16 -8.33
N ILE A 531 1.79 -10.06 -9.45
CA ILE A 531 1.79 -11.09 -10.49
C ILE A 531 2.74 -10.66 -11.61
N TYR A 532 3.57 -11.60 -12.06
CA TYR A 532 4.50 -11.45 -13.16
C TYR A 532 4.08 -12.41 -14.26
N CYS A 533 3.60 -11.87 -15.38
CA CYS A 533 3.11 -12.68 -16.51
C CYS A 533 3.46 -11.98 -17.83
N SER A 534 4.22 -12.65 -18.66
CA SER A 534 4.52 -12.21 -20.01
C SER A 534 4.77 -13.40 -20.91
N THR A 535 4.13 -13.41 -22.07
CA THR A 535 4.35 -14.43 -23.12
C THR A 535 5.65 -14.23 -23.88
N GLY A 536 6.38 -13.14 -23.58
CA GLY A 536 7.61 -12.80 -24.29
C GLY A 536 7.38 -12.20 -25.68
N ASP A 537 8.46 -11.85 -26.34
CA ASP A 537 8.52 -11.35 -27.71
C ASP A 537 9.79 -11.83 -28.40
N ASP A 538 10.06 -11.41 -29.64
CA ASP A 538 11.26 -11.80 -30.41
C ASP A 538 12.59 -11.50 -29.71
N LYS A 539 12.59 -10.59 -28.71
CA LYS A 539 13.78 -10.14 -27.99
C LYS A 539 13.84 -10.68 -26.56
N ASN A 540 12.71 -11.07 -26.02
CA ASN A 540 12.55 -11.35 -24.59
C ASN A 540 11.87 -12.71 -24.39
N ALA A 541 12.50 -13.57 -23.59
CA ALA A 541 11.91 -14.84 -23.19
C ALA A 541 10.66 -14.64 -22.33
N PRO A 542 9.66 -15.54 -22.37
CA PRO A 542 8.51 -15.50 -21.50
C PRO A 542 8.91 -15.67 -20.03
N PHE A 543 8.11 -15.11 -19.13
CA PHE A 543 8.30 -15.28 -17.68
C PHE A 543 6.96 -15.28 -16.94
N TYR A 544 6.85 -16.17 -15.95
CA TYR A 544 5.63 -16.41 -15.19
C TYR A 544 5.94 -16.61 -13.72
N GLY A 545 5.23 -15.91 -12.85
CA GLY A 545 5.42 -16.05 -11.42
C GLY A 545 4.61 -15.06 -10.61
N PHE A 546 4.79 -15.09 -9.31
CA PHE A 546 4.15 -14.14 -8.39
C PHE A 546 4.98 -14.00 -7.10
N LEU A 547 4.82 -12.84 -6.48
CA LEU A 547 5.34 -12.53 -5.15
C LEU A 547 4.15 -12.38 -4.18
N ILE A 548 4.17 -13.11 -3.08
CA ILE A 548 3.27 -12.93 -1.94
C ILE A 548 4.10 -12.33 -0.81
N TYR A 549 3.71 -11.16 -0.30
CA TYR A 549 4.51 -10.45 0.69
C TYR A 549 3.65 -9.69 1.71
N THR A 550 4.24 -9.43 2.88
CA THR A 550 3.64 -8.59 3.92
C THR A 550 3.92 -7.13 3.66
N VAL A 551 3.09 -6.24 4.21
CA VAL A 551 3.26 -4.79 4.13
C VAL A 551 3.21 -4.19 5.52
N SER A 552 4.35 -3.65 5.97
CA SER A 552 4.47 -2.93 7.25
C SER A 552 5.09 -1.55 7.02
N ALA A 553 4.70 -0.57 7.81
CA ALA A 553 5.32 0.75 7.79
C ALA A 553 6.70 0.76 8.48
N ASP A 554 6.98 -0.22 9.32
CA ASP A 554 8.21 -0.31 10.11
C ASP A 554 9.15 -1.39 9.57
N LYS A 555 10.45 -1.09 9.50
CA LYS A 555 11.49 -2.03 9.08
C LYS A 555 11.62 -3.26 10.00
N CYS A 556 11.15 -3.16 11.23
CA CYS A 556 11.22 -4.23 12.23
C CYS A 556 9.94 -5.09 12.31
N GLY A 557 8.96 -4.87 11.43
CA GLY A 557 7.61 -5.44 11.56
C GLY A 557 7.41 -6.86 11.06
N THR A 558 8.46 -7.59 10.66
CA THR A 558 8.35 -8.95 10.11
C THR A 558 9.13 -9.93 10.98
N LEU A 559 8.46 -11.02 11.36
CA LEU A 559 9.01 -12.07 12.27
C LEU A 559 9.37 -13.35 11.51
N GLY A 560 9.53 -13.33 10.19
CA GLY A 560 9.84 -14.50 9.37
C GLY A 560 8.63 -15.45 9.16
N GLY A 561 7.44 -15.04 9.59
CA GLY A 561 6.26 -15.90 9.56
C GLY A 561 5.74 -16.22 8.16
N LEU A 562 5.90 -15.32 7.20
CA LEU A 562 5.52 -15.55 5.80
C LEU A 562 6.70 -16.09 4.98
N ALA A 563 7.89 -15.56 5.20
CA ALA A 563 9.10 -15.94 4.46
C ALA A 563 9.43 -17.45 4.59
N ARG A 564 9.06 -18.09 5.71
CA ARG A 564 9.26 -19.55 5.92
C ARG A 564 8.64 -20.42 4.83
N PHE A 565 7.56 -19.97 4.19
CA PHE A 565 6.96 -20.70 3.07
C PHE A 565 7.82 -20.69 1.79
N GLY A 566 8.93 -19.98 1.78
CA GLY A 566 9.99 -20.12 0.79
C GLY A 566 10.83 -21.38 0.98
N GLU A 567 10.73 -22.05 2.14
CA GLU A 567 11.36 -23.36 2.38
C GLU A 567 10.59 -24.48 1.69
N VAL A 568 11.31 -25.48 1.21
CA VAL A 568 10.78 -26.55 0.32
C VAL A 568 9.58 -27.28 0.91
N ASP A 569 9.72 -27.80 2.13
CA ASP A 569 8.71 -28.63 2.75
C ASP A 569 7.47 -27.83 3.17
N GLU A 570 7.69 -26.61 3.64
CA GLU A 570 6.64 -25.67 3.98
C GLU A 570 5.84 -25.25 2.72
N PHE A 571 6.53 -24.97 1.61
CA PHE A 571 5.88 -24.66 0.35
C PHE A 571 5.07 -25.84 -0.19
N LYS A 572 5.62 -27.04 -0.19
CA LYS A 572 4.91 -28.26 -0.61
C LYS A 572 3.63 -28.47 0.20
N SER A 573 3.72 -28.31 1.51
CA SER A 573 2.57 -28.46 2.41
C SER A 573 1.48 -27.43 2.11
N VAL A 574 1.83 -26.16 2.02
CA VAL A 574 0.84 -25.09 1.76
C VAL A 574 0.28 -25.15 0.34
N LEU A 575 1.08 -25.56 -0.64
CA LEU A 575 0.63 -25.76 -2.03
C LEU A 575 -0.42 -26.88 -2.08
N GLY A 576 -0.18 -28.03 -1.43
CA GLY A 576 -1.17 -29.11 -1.34
C GLY A 576 -2.49 -28.65 -0.76
N GLN A 577 -2.45 -27.88 0.33
CA GLN A 577 -3.64 -27.29 0.94
C GLN A 577 -4.35 -26.29 -0.01
N ALA A 578 -3.59 -25.47 -0.76
CA ALA A 578 -4.14 -24.50 -1.69
C ALA A 578 -4.82 -25.17 -2.88
N LEU A 579 -4.22 -26.22 -3.43
CA LEU A 579 -4.79 -27.00 -4.52
C LEU A 579 -6.06 -27.74 -4.12
N THR A 580 -6.06 -28.38 -2.94
CA THR A 580 -7.28 -29.01 -2.38
C THR A 580 -8.37 -27.96 -2.14
N TYR A 581 -8.01 -26.77 -1.69
CA TYR A 581 -8.96 -25.69 -1.50
C TYR A 581 -9.57 -25.19 -2.81
N ALA A 582 -8.83 -25.21 -3.90
CA ALA A 582 -9.33 -24.81 -5.22
C ALA A 582 -10.38 -25.78 -5.79
N GLU A 583 -10.39 -27.05 -5.34
CA GLU A 583 -11.34 -28.08 -5.83
C GLU A 583 -12.80 -27.81 -5.42
N HIS A 584 -13.02 -27.13 -4.28
CA HIS A 584 -14.33 -27.02 -3.68
C HIS A 584 -14.66 -25.57 -3.30
N CYS A 585 -15.92 -25.20 -3.50
CA CYS A 585 -16.49 -23.98 -2.96
C CYS A 585 -17.82 -24.28 -2.28
N SER A 586 -18.05 -23.68 -1.12
CA SER A 586 -19.31 -23.86 -0.40
C SER A 586 -20.53 -23.30 -1.15
N ALA A 587 -20.30 -22.48 -2.17
CA ALA A 587 -21.35 -21.94 -3.05
C ALA A 587 -21.54 -22.75 -4.36
N ASP A 588 -20.85 -23.89 -4.52
CA ASP A 588 -21.07 -24.78 -5.66
C ASP A 588 -22.49 -25.41 -5.60
N PRO A 589 -23.15 -25.67 -6.74
CA PRO A 589 -22.62 -25.49 -8.11
C PRO A 589 -22.68 -24.04 -8.64
N LEU A 590 -23.36 -23.13 -7.96
CA LEU A 590 -23.56 -21.77 -8.45
C LEU A 590 -22.25 -21.02 -8.74
N CYS A 591 -21.23 -21.17 -7.90
CA CYS A 591 -19.94 -20.54 -8.11
C CYS A 591 -19.21 -21.09 -9.34
N ALA A 592 -19.33 -22.40 -9.60
CA ALA A 592 -18.68 -23.04 -10.74
C ALA A 592 -19.40 -22.76 -12.06
N GLU A 593 -20.74 -22.68 -12.04
CA GLU A 593 -21.60 -22.55 -13.25
C GLU A 593 -21.83 -21.09 -13.67
N HIS A 594 -21.89 -20.17 -12.71
CA HIS A 594 -22.22 -18.77 -12.98
C HIS A 594 -21.02 -17.85 -12.79
N PRO A 595 -20.68 -17.03 -13.80
CA PRO A 595 -19.62 -16.04 -13.65
C PRO A 595 -19.99 -15.02 -12.57
N SER A 596 -19.09 -14.79 -11.62
CA SER A 596 -19.25 -13.81 -10.54
C SER A 596 -19.02 -12.37 -10.99
N GLY A 597 -18.50 -12.17 -12.19
CA GLY A 597 -18.22 -10.86 -12.77
C GLY A 597 -17.80 -10.95 -14.24
N ILE A 598 -17.43 -9.82 -14.84
CA ILE A 598 -17.11 -9.72 -16.27
C ILE A 598 -15.83 -10.49 -16.62
N ALA A 599 -14.86 -10.48 -15.71
CA ALA A 599 -13.53 -11.04 -15.90
C ALA A 599 -13.22 -12.23 -14.98
N SER A 600 -14.14 -12.65 -14.13
CA SER A 600 -13.98 -13.76 -13.20
C SER A 600 -15.11 -14.77 -13.36
N ARG A 601 -14.81 -16.07 -13.32
CA ARG A 601 -15.81 -17.13 -13.47
C ARG A 601 -15.99 -17.91 -12.19
N ALA A 602 -15.36 -19.07 -12.03
CA ALA A 602 -15.50 -19.90 -10.83
C ALA A 602 -14.72 -19.29 -9.64
N SER A 603 -15.20 -18.18 -9.14
CA SER A 603 -14.60 -17.41 -8.05
C SER A 603 -15.66 -16.61 -7.30
N CYS A 604 -15.57 -16.55 -5.98
CA CYS A 604 -16.49 -15.79 -5.14
C CYS A 604 -15.89 -15.52 -3.76
N PHE A 605 -16.64 -14.81 -2.90
CA PHE A 605 -16.23 -14.53 -1.51
C PHE A 605 -16.01 -15.78 -0.65
N ALA A 606 -16.61 -16.92 -1.02
CA ALA A 606 -16.45 -18.17 -0.29
C ALA A 606 -15.19 -18.95 -0.71
N CYS A 607 -14.55 -18.61 -1.82
CA CYS A 607 -13.36 -19.32 -2.31
C CYS A 607 -12.16 -18.40 -2.56
N THR A 608 -12.11 -17.64 -3.63
CA THR A 608 -10.88 -17.00 -4.11
C THR A 608 -10.80 -15.50 -3.88
N PHE A 609 -11.90 -14.80 -3.56
CA PHE A 609 -11.87 -13.37 -3.35
C PHE A 609 -11.11 -13.02 -2.08
N LEU A 610 -10.18 -12.08 -2.20
CA LEU A 610 -9.42 -11.48 -1.12
C LEU A 610 -9.93 -10.08 -0.79
N PRO A 611 -9.55 -9.50 0.36
CA PRO A 611 -9.75 -8.07 0.61
C PRO A 611 -9.17 -7.23 -0.54
N GLU A 612 -9.87 -6.19 -0.95
CA GLU A 612 -9.44 -5.31 -2.07
C GLU A 612 -8.05 -4.68 -1.86
N THR A 613 -7.62 -4.54 -0.60
CA THR A 613 -6.28 -4.05 -0.25
C THR A 613 -5.17 -5.05 -0.53
N SER A 614 -5.49 -6.32 -0.73
CA SER A 614 -4.55 -7.44 -0.92
C SER A 614 -4.36 -7.79 -2.38
N CYS A 615 -5.38 -7.50 -3.23
CA CYS A 615 -5.37 -7.80 -4.65
C CYS A 615 -5.27 -6.51 -5.48
N SER A 616 -4.22 -6.39 -6.29
CA SER A 616 -4.00 -5.23 -7.17
C SER A 616 -5.00 -5.12 -8.32
N HIS A 617 -5.74 -6.21 -8.60
CA HIS A 617 -6.66 -6.33 -9.73
C HIS A 617 -8.14 -6.37 -9.30
N PHE A 618 -8.46 -5.97 -8.05
CA PHE A 618 -9.82 -5.90 -7.52
C PHE A 618 -10.61 -7.21 -7.67
N ASN A 619 -9.96 -8.36 -7.42
CA ASN A 619 -10.51 -9.71 -7.58
C ASN A 619 -11.03 -10.02 -9.00
N ARG A 620 -10.51 -9.36 -10.03
CA ARG A 620 -10.77 -9.69 -11.43
C ARG A 620 -9.77 -10.75 -11.91
N TRP A 621 -10.07 -11.45 -12.98
CA TRP A 621 -9.19 -12.45 -13.58
C TRP A 621 -8.93 -13.63 -12.65
N LEU A 622 -9.99 -14.19 -12.08
CA LEU A 622 -9.95 -15.35 -11.20
C LEU A 622 -10.84 -16.46 -11.73
N ASP A 623 -10.31 -17.67 -11.78
CA ASP A 623 -11.08 -18.89 -12.07
C ASP A 623 -10.36 -20.09 -11.48
N ARG A 624 -10.90 -20.66 -10.38
CA ARG A 624 -10.29 -21.80 -9.71
C ARG A 624 -10.24 -23.06 -10.58
N LEU A 625 -11.11 -23.18 -11.60
CA LEU A 625 -11.13 -24.31 -12.49
C LEU A 625 -9.95 -24.35 -13.48
N PHE A 626 -9.25 -23.23 -13.66
CA PHE A 626 -7.96 -23.22 -14.37
C PHE A 626 -6.83 -23.78 -13.53
N VAL A 627 -6.95 -23.70 -12.20
CA VAL A 627 -5.95 -24.24 -11.27
C VAL A 627 -6.21 -25.73 -11.05
N ARG A 628 -7.46 -26.10 -10.79
CA ARG A 628 -7.86 -27.45 -10.41
C ARG A 628 -9.26 -27.79 -10.92
N ASN A 629 -9.46 -28.99 -11.41
CA ASN A 629 -10.79 -29.48 -11.75
C ASN A 629 -11.63 -29.70 -10.49
N THR A 630 -12.94 -29.49 -10.61
CA THR A 630 -13.87 -29.93 -9.58
C THR A 630 -14.37 -31.35 -9.87
N PRO A 631 -14.71 -32.14 -8.84
CA PRO A 631 -15.25 -33.48 -9.05
C PRO A 631 -16.57 -33.51 -9.82
N SER A 632 -17.32 -32.41 -9.84
CA SER A 632 -18.69 -32.31 -10.36
C SER A 632 -18.77 -31.76 -11.79
N GLU A 633 -17.71 -31.20 -12.36
CA GLU A 633 -17.79 -30.48 -13.63
C GLU A 633 -16.75 -30.97 -14.65
N LYS A 634 -17.26 -31.51 -15.77
CA LYS A 634 -16.43 -31.89 -16.92
C LYS A 634 -16.44 -30.74 -17.93
N ARG A 635 -15.44 -29.89 -17.87
CA ARG A 635 -15.14 -28.92 -18.92
C ARG A 635 -14.21 -29.57 -19.94
N GLY A 636 -14.17 -29.02 -21.14
CA GLY A 636 -13.33 -29.57 -22.22
C GLY A 636 -11.81 -29.40 -22.02
N TRP A 637 -11.37 -28.95 -20.81
CA TRP A 637 -9.95 -28.79 -20.45
C TRP A 637 -9.67 -29.30 -19.05
N GLU A 638 -8.40 -29.51 -18.75
CA GLU A 638 -7.93 -29.88 -17.41
C GLU A 638 -7.28 -28.67 -16.72
N GLY A 639 -7.49 -28.53 -15.41
CA GLY A 639 -6.79 -27.53 -14.60
C GLY A 639 -5.27 -27.72 -14.66
N ALA A 640 -4.51 -26.63 -14.61
CA ALA A 640 -3.06 -26.66 -14.78
C ALA A 640 -2.33 -27.54 -13.75
N PHE A 641 -2.83 -27.59 -12.53
CA PHE A 641 -2.22 -28.33 -11.43
C PHE A 641 -3.05 -29.54 -10.99
N ASN A 642 -3.69 -30.23 -11.94
CA ASN A 642 -4.37 -31.47 -11.65
C ASN A 642 -3.36 -32.57 -11.25
N GLY A 643 -3.76 -33.42 -10.30
CA GLY A 643 -2.93 -34.44 -9.75
C GLY A 643 -2.55 -34.20 -8.29
N GLU A 644 -1.86 -35.15 -7.66
CA GLU A 644 -1.32 -34.96 -6.31
C GLU A 644 -0.08 -34.08 -6.34
N VAL A 645 0.18 -33.39 -5.23
CA VAL A 645 1.42 -32.64 -5.03
C VAL A 645 2.54 -33.61 -4.73
N ASP A 646 3.21 -34.05 -5.77
CA ASP A 646 4.34 -35.00 -5.70
C ASP A 646 5.61 -34.32 -6.27
N ASP A 647 6.69 -35.13 -6.32
CA ASP A 647 7.97 -34.67 -6.88
C ASP A 647 7.90 -34.22 -8.35
N ARG A 648 6.83 -34.55 -9.09
CA ARG A 648 6.61 -34.09 -10.47
C ARG A 648 6.13 -32.65 -10.53
N ILE A 649 5.36 -32.22 -9.51
CA ILE A 649 4.91 -30.83 -9.38
C ILE A 649 6.00 -29.97 -8.72
N VAL A 650 6.66 -30.49 -7.69
CA VAL A 650 7.66 -29.75 -6.91
C VAL A 650 8.92 -30.59 -6.71
N LYS A 651 9.95 -30.35 -7.52
CA LYS A 651 11.32 -30.86 -7.30
C LYS A 651 12.22 -29.74 -6.83
N LEU A 652 12.24 -29.50 -5.54
CA LEU A 652 13.06 -28.47 -4.94
C LEU A 652 14.39 -29.05 -4.43
N THR A 653 15.50 -28.45 -4.85
CA THR A 653 16.83 -28.71 -4.28
C THR A 653 17.37 -27.43 -3.68
N ASN A 654 17.79 -27.50 -2.44
CA ASN A 654 18.51 -26.38 -1.80
C ASN A 654 19.83 -26.16 -2.54
N ILE A 655 20.01 -25.00 -3.13
CA ILE A 655 21.32 -24.49 -3.53
C ILE A 655 21.55 -23.29 -2.65
N GLU A 656 22.38 -23.44 -1.63
CA GLU A 656 22.87 -22.31 -0.87
C GLU A 656 23.65 -21.40 -1.83
N VAL A 657 23.12 -20.23 -2.11
CA VAL A 657 23.89 -19.15 -2.71
C VAL A 657 24.84 -18.69 -1.61
N GLY A 658 26.13 -18.73 -1.88
CA GLY A 658 27.17 -18.49 -0.89
C GLY A 658 26.85 -17.36 0.07
N GLU A 659 27.04 -17.63 1.35
CA GLU A 659 26.81 -16.70 2.45
C GLU A 659 27.36 -15.33 2.10
N VAL A 660 26.48 -14.33 2.10
CA VAL A 660 26.92 -12.94 2.16
C VAL A 660 27.60 -12.79 3.51
N GLN A 661 28.92 -12.62 3.49
CA GLN A 661 29.66 -12.41 4.72
C GLN A 661 29.11 -11.16 5.41
N VAL A 662 28.40 -11.37 6.50
CA VAL A 662 27.96 -10.27 7.36
C VAL A 662 29.20 -9.79 8.09
N THR A 663 29.51 -8.51 7.95
CA THR A 663 30.58 -7.87 8.71
C THR A 663 30.00 -6.84 9.65
N ALA A 664 30.59 -6.73 10.82
CA ALA A 664 30.17 -5.81 11.86
C ALA A 664 31.34 -4.94 12.33
N SER A 665 31.08 -3.68 12.62
CA SER A 665 31.98 -2.77 13.30
C SER A 665 31.43 -2.40 14.65
N LEU A 666 32.29 -2.35 15.64
CA LEU A 666 31.96 -2.00 17.04
C LEU A 666 32.34 -0.55 17.30
N ASP A 667 31.46 0.18 17.94
CA ASP A 667 31.76 1.53 18.41
C ASP A 667 32.36 1.46 19.82
N LEU A 668 33.70 1.43 19.85
CA LEU A 668 34.50 1.39 21.07
C LEU A 668 35.16 2.74 21.41
N LEU A 669 34.84 3.81 20.65
CA LEU A 669 35.39 5.15 20.87
C LEU A 669 34.87 5.69 22.21
N ASP A 670 35.83 6.14 23.03
CA ASP A 670 35.60 6.71 24.37
C ASP A 670 34.94 5.74 25.39
N ARG A 671 35.07 4.41 25.21
CA ARG A 671 34.58 3.42 26.16
C ARG A 671 35.73 2.78 26.93
N ASP A 672 35.59 2.74 28.25
CA ASP A 672 36.48 2.01 29.12
C ASP A 672 35.97 0.57 29.34
N ARG A 673 36.90 -0.36 29.52
CA ARG A 673 36.56 -1.73 29.93
C ARG A 673 36.06 -1.76 31.34
N LEU A 674 35.10 -2.60 31.64
CA LEU A 674 34.64 -2.83 33.02
C LEU A 674 35.76 -3.41 33.90
N CYS A 675 35.79 -3.08 35.18
CA CYS A 675 36.63 -3.82 36.12
C CYS A 675 35.97 -5.17 36.47
N HIS A 676 36.77 -6.11 36.93
CA HIS A 676 36.31 -7.49 37.19
C HIS A 676 35.12 -7.54 38.18
N ASP A 677 35.23 -6.80 39.29
CA ASP A 677 34.23 -6.86 40.34
C ASP A 677 32.94 -6.13 39.94
N ASP A 678 33.05 -5.06 39.14
CA ASP A 678 31.92 -4.32 38.58
C ASP A 678 31.16 -5.17 37.56
N TRP A 679 31.85 -5.86 36.62
CA TRP A 679 31.22 -6.70 35.63
C TRP A 679 30.42 -7.86 36.25
N LEU A 680 31.01 -8.58 37.22
CA LEU A 680 30.32 -9.68 37.88
C LEU A 680 29.16 -9.23 38.75
N SER A 681 29.28 -8.08 39.41
CA SER A 681 28.16 -7.49 40.13
C SER A 681 27.01 -7.11 39.20
N GLN A 682 27.35 -6.43 38.12
CA GLN A 682 26.37 -5.95 37.14
C GLN A 682 25.62 -7.09 36.47
N ILE A 683 26.31 -8.13 35.95
CA ILE A 683 25.65 -9.27 35.27
C ILE A 683 24.75 -10.07 36.23
N ASN A 684 25.12 -10.17 37.51
CA ASN A 684 24.29 -10.83 38.53
C ASN A 684 23.05 -10.01 38.87
N ASP A 685 23.19 -8.69 38.99
CA ASP A 685 22.09 -7.80 39.34
C ASP A 685 21.08 -7.65 38.20
N GLU A 686 21.55 -7.63 36.95
CA GLU A 686 20.73 -7.50 35.77
C GLU A 686 20.03 -8.82 35.34
N HIS A 687 20.67 -9.97 35.64
CA HIS A 687 20.18 -11.30 35.23
C HIS A 687 20.16 -12.34 36.36
N PRO A 688 19.43 -12.07 37.43
CA PRO A 688 19.41 -12.96 38.61
C PRO A 688 18.74 -14.31 38.29
N GLY A 689 19.38 -15.40 38.73
CA GLY A 689 18.83 -16.76 38.60
C GLY A 689 18.98 -17.38 37.21
N VAL A 690 19.77 -16.81 36.30
CA VAL A 690 20.15 -17.41 35.04
C VAL A 690 21.26 -18.42 35.29
N GLY A 691 21.01 -19.71 35.00
CA GLY A 691 21.94 -20.82 35.31
C GLY A 691 23.33 -20.63 34.71
N PHE A 692 23.42 -20.04 33.51
CA PHE A 692 24.68 -19.71 32.84
C PHE A 692 25.50 -18.66 33.64
N VAL A 693 24.82 -17.65 34.20
CA VAL A 693 25.47 -16.62 35.06
C VAL A 693 25.95 -17.22 36.37
N GLU A 694 25.19 -18.15 36.99
CA GLU A 694 25.60 -18.88 38.17
C GLU A 694 26.85 -19.74 37.92
N GLU A 695 26.91 -20.45 36.78
CA GLU A 695 28.09 -21.22 36.35
C GLU A 695 29.32 -20.33 36.06
N LEU A 696 29.11 -19.12 35.50
CA LEU A 696 30.19 -18.14 35.33
C LEU A 696 30.79 -17.71 36.64
N ASN A 697 29.97 -17.49 37.67
CA ASN A 697 30.41 -17.11 39.02
C ASN A 697 31.31 -18.20 39.65
N GLU A 698 31.07 -19.46 39.42
CA GLU A 698 31.90 -20.56 39.91
C GLU A 698 33.31 -20.55 39.27
N ASN A 699 33.51 -19.91 38.11
CA ASN A 699 34.77 -19.82 37.39
C ASN A 699 35.47 -18.44 37.51
N VAL A 700 35.05 -17.60 38.45
CA VAL A 700 35.50 -16.19 38.66
C VAL A 700 37.02 -16.02 38.72
N GLU A 701 37.72 -16.91 39.41
CA GLU A 701 39.16 -16.80 39.59
C GLU A 701 39.97 -16.85 38.27
N ILE A 702 39.38 -17.50 37.24
CA ILE A 702 40.03 -17.66 35.94
C ILE A 702 39.96 -16.35 35.15
N PHE A 703 38.90 -15.54 35.32
CA PHE A 703 38.76 -14.25 34.64
C PHE A 703 39.71 -13.16 35.13
N ARG A 704 40.22 -13.25 36.35
CA ARG A 704 41.11 -12.24 36.93
C ARG A 704 42.40 -11.97 36.17
N GLN A 705 42.80 -12.86 35.25
CA GLN A 705 44.02 -12.77 34.49
C GLN A 705 43.86 -12.27 33.05
N LYS A 706 42.64 -11.94 32.62
CA LYS A 706 42.35 -11.55 31.24
C LYS A 706 41.58 -10.23 31.12
N GLU A 707 41.52 -9.70 29.93
CA GLU A 707 40.85 -8.45 29.65
C GLU A 707 39.34 -8.56 29.90
N MET A 708 38.79 -7.56 30.58
CA MET A 708 37.39 -7.46 30.87
C MET A 708 36.58 -6.99 29.65
N PRO A 709 35.25 -7.24 29.59
CA PRO A 709 34.44 -6.81 28.48
C PRO A 709 34.19 -5.30 28.48
N TYR A 710 33.78 -4.80 27.32
CA TYR A 710 33.07 -3.55 27.20
C TYR A 710 31.57 -3.81 27.41
N ASP A 711 30.87 -2.92 28.08
CA ASP A 711 29.42 -3.01 28.29
C ASP A 711 28.64 -2.16 27.26
N LEU A 712 27.43 -2.56 26.95
CA LEU A 712 26.43 -1.85 26.12
C LEU A 712 27.03 -1.27 24.83
N VAL A 713 27.74 -2.08 24.05
CA VAL A 713 28.45 -1.67 22.85
C VAL A 713 27.49 -1.57 21.65
N GLU A 714 27.44 -0.42 20.99
CA GLU A 714 26.75 -0.28 19.73
C GLU A 714 27.50 -1.01 18.60
N VAL A 715 26.80 -1.85 17.88
CA VAL A 715 27.30 -2.59 16.72
C VAL A 715 26.64 -2.05 15.47
N THR A 716 27.43 -1.67 14.49
CA THR A 716 26.96 -1.28 13.16
C THR A 716 27.34 -2.39 12.17
N PHE A 717 26.33 -2.95 11.51
CA PHE A 717 26.51 -3.98 10.49
C PHE A 717 26.72 -3.35 9.11
N ASN A 718 27.26 -4.15 8.18
CA ASN A 718 27.47 -3.71 6.79
C ASN A 718 26.18 -3.35 6.06
N ASP A 719 25.01 -3.72 6.59
CA ASP A 719 23.69 -3.33 6.10
C ASP A 719 23.22 -1.95 6.63
N GLY A 720 24.08 -1.25 7.38
CA GLY A 720 23.74 0.02 8.02
C GLY A 720 22.80 -0.10 9.22
N SER A 721 22.39 -1.32 9.59
CA SER A 721 21.61 -1.53 10.81
C SER A 721 22.50 -1.44 12.04
N LYS A 722 21.91 -1.01 13.14
CA LYS A 722 22.58 -0.90 14.45
C LYS A 722 21.89 -1.80 15.46
N GLY A 723 22.66 -2.32 16.38
CA GLY A 723 22.20 -3.10 17.50
C GLY A 723 23.07 -2.86 18.72
N MET A 724 22.69 -3.39 19.87
CA MET A 724 23.46 -3.31 21.11
C MET A 724 23.91 -4.70 21.50
N CYS A 725 25.16 -4.80 21.98
CA CYS A 725 25.69 -5.93 22.71
C CYS A 725 25.75 -5.58 24.18
N ASP A 726 25.32 -6.48 25.04
CA ASP A 726 25.37 -6.22 26.47
C ASP A 726 26.82 -6.29 26.97
N TYR A 727 27.56 -7.33 26.62
CA TYR A 727 28.97 -7.45 26.96
C TYR A 727 29.80 -7.97 25.78
N VAL A 728 30.97 -7.36 25.52
CA VAL A 728 31.79 -7.69 24.36
C VAL A 728 33.29 -7.79 24.72
N TRP A 729 33.90 -8.90 24.33
CA TRP A 729 35.35 -9.11 24.26
C TRP A 729 35.83 -9.00 22.81
N ASN A 730 36.19 -7.82 22.40
CA ASN A 730 36.49 -7.55 21.00
C ASN A 730 37.72 -8.34 20.49
N ASP A 731 38.74 -8.53 21.33
CA ASP A 731 39.97 -9.24 20.97
C ASP A 731 39.73 -10.74 20.76
N SER A 732 38.85 -11.33 21.55
CA SER A 732 38.44 -12.75 21.45
C SER A 732 37.24 -12.96 20.50
N LYS A 733 36.61 -11.87 20.00
CA LYS A 733 35.37 -11.87 19.21
C LYS A 733 34.25 -12.68 19.86
N VAL A 734 34.04 -12.43 21.15
CA VAL A 734 33.01 -13.07 21.95
C VAL A 734 32.05 -11.99 22.45
N ALA A 735 30.75 -12.26 22.44
CA ALA A 735 29.73 -11.35 22.91
C ALA A 735 28.61 -12.07 23.66
N ILE A 736 28.08 -11.43 24.70
CA ILE A 736 26.90 -11.88 25.46
C ILE A 736 25.74 -10.92 25.14
N PHE A 737 24.54 -11.49 25.09
CA PHE A 737 23.29 -10.77 24.79
C PHE A 737 22.20 -11.16 25.77
N SER A 738 21.43 -10.17 26.19
CA SER A 738 20.10 -10.34 26.79
C SER A 738 19.03 -10.56 25.72
N ASP A 739 17.83 -10.95 26.14
CA ASP A 739 16.69 -11.15 25.20
C ASP A 739 16.27 -9.85 24.49
N ASP A 740 16.46 -8.71 25.14
CA ASP A 740 16.15 -7.41 24.56
C ASP A 740 17.03 -7.11 23.33
N ASN A 741 18.22 -7.70 23.25
CA ASN A 741 19.19 -7.53 22.18
C ASN A 741 19.25 -8.72 21.21
N PHE A 742 18.23 -9.59 21.18
CA PHE A 742 18.17 -10.78 20.36
C PHE A 742 18.44 -10.53 18.86
N ASN A 743 17.95 -9.43 18.32
CA ASN A 743 18.18 -9.09 16.90
C ASN A 743 19.66 -8.83 16.59
N CYS A 744 20.39 -8.24 17.54
CA CYS A 744 21.83 -8.04 17.40
C CYS A 744 22.58 -9.37 17.57
N TYR A 745 22.16 -10.22 18.49
CA TYR A 745 22.67 -11.59 18.65
C TYR A 745 22.56 -12.41 17.37
N ASP A 746 21.36 -12.46 16.75
CA ASP A 746 21.13 -13.23 15.53
C ASP A 746 22.02 -12.77 14.37
N LYS A 747 22.25 -11.46 14.24
CA LYS A 747 23.11 -10.91 13.20
C LYS A 747 24.59 -11.10 13.50
N LEU A 748 25.04 -10.80 14.70
CA LEU A 748 26.46 -10.88 15.06
C LEU A 748 26.95 -12.35 15.07
N SER A 749 26.08 -13.29 15.43
CA SER A 749 26.39 -14.73 15.41
C SER A 749 26.69 -15.26 13.98
N LYS A 750 26.19 -14.56 12.95
CA LYS A 750 26.44 -14.86 11.54
C LYS A 750 27.71 -14.17 11.00
N CYS A 751 28.32 -13.27 11.77
CA CYS A 751 29.58 -12.62 11.37
C CYS A 751 30.77 -13.55 11.55
N VAL A 752 31.65 -13.59 10.56
CA VAL A 752 32.83 -14.46 10.57
C VAL A 752 33.72 -14.20 11.80
N GLY A 753 33.94 -15.26 12.56
CA GLY A 753 34.81 -15.25 13.72
C GLY A 753 34.18 -14.81 15.02
N TRP A 754 32.91 -14.35 15.03
CA TRP A 754 32.18 -14.00 16.25
C TRP A 754 31.53 -15.24 16.88
N LYS A 755 31.61 -15.29 18.21
CA LYS A 755 30.94 -16.30 19.04
C LYS A 755 30.01 -15.57 20.00
N CYS A 756 28.72 -15.79 19.85
CA CYS A 756 27.69 -15.08 20.57
C CYS A 756 26.91 -16.02 21.50
N VAL A 757 26.62 -15.56 22.70
CA VAL A 757 25.84 -16.27 23.70
C VAL A 757 24.60 -15.47 24.07
N LEU A 758 23.44 -16.12 24.02
CA LEU A 758 22.18 -15.55 24.52
C LEU A 758 21.93 -16.04 25.94
N LEU A 759 21.76 -15.17 26.90
CA LEU A 759 21.65 -15.52 28.33
C LEU A 759 20.46 -16.43 28.64
N SER A 760 19.31 -16.23 27.99
CA SER A 760 18.11 -17.06 28.19
C SER A 760 18.20 -18.45 27.60
N ALA A 761 19.04 -18.64 26.57
CA ALA A 761 19.21 -19.91 25.87
C ALA A 761 20.66 -20.08 25.43
N PRO A 762 21.60 -20.30 26.38
CA PRO A 762 23.01 -20.39 26.07
C PRO A 762 23.28 -21.64 25.20
N ASN A 763 23.93 -21.44 24.07
CA ASN A 763 24.30 -22.49 23.12
C ASN A 763 25.62 -23.17 23.45
N ILE A 764 26.29 -22.73 24.50
CA ILE A 764 27.57 -23.26 25.03
C ILE A 764 27.56 -23.28 26.55
N SER A 765 28.39 -24.13 27.14
CA SER A 765 28.60 -24.13 28.60
C SER A 765 29.42 -22.93 29.05
N ALA A 766 29.27 -22.50 30.31
CA ALA A 766 30.08 -21.43 30.87
C ALA A 766 31.58 -21.78 30.84
N THR A 767 31.94 -23.05 31.00
CA THR A 767 33.34 -23.52 30.93
C THR A 767 33.90 -23.35 29.51
N ASP A 768 33.14 -23.69 28.46
CA ASP A 768 33.55 -23.50 27.08
C ASP A 768 33.66 -22.02 26.72
N PHE A 769 32.74 -21.20 27.23
CA PHE A 769 32.77 -19.75 27.08
C PHE A 769 34.02 -19.15 27.68
N VAL A 770 34.39 -19.56 28.90
CA VAL A 770 35.66 -19.14 29.54
C VAL A 770 36.86 -19.57 28.72
N ALA A 771 36.89 -20.78 28.20
CA ALA A 771 37.95 -21.28 27.35
C ALA A 771 38.13 -20.43 26.06
N MET A 772 37.02 -19.99 25.46
CA MET A 772 37.03 -19.11 24.28
C MET A 772 37.64 -17.75 24.56
N ILE A 773 37.33 -17.13 25.71
CA ILE A 773 37.93 -15.85 26.12
C ILE A 773 39.45 -16.01 26.41
N LEU A 774 39.80 -17.16 26.98
CA LEU A 774 41.19 -17.47 27.32
C LEU A 774 42.06 -17.82 26.10
N GLY A 775 41.49 -17.95 24.89
CA GLY A 775 42.21 -18.27 23.66
C GLY A 775 42.55 -19.75 23.52
N GLY A 776 41.82 -20.64 24.19
CA GLY A 776 41.84 -22.07 23.91
C GLY A 776 40.98 -22.37 22.67
N ASN A 777 41.55 -23.09 21.68
CA ASN A 777 40.88 -23.54 20.46
C ASN A 777 39.69 -24.46 20.78
#